data_98141ce1884fdd8f41b4ef9de3dd7938
#
_entry.id   98141ce1884fdd8f41b4ef9de3dd7938
#
_cell.length_a   1.000
_cell.length_b   1.000
_cell.length_c   1.000
_cell.angle_alpha   90.00
_cell.angle_beta   90.00
_cell.angle_gamma   90.00
#
_symmetry.space_group_name_H-M   'P 1'
#
loop_
_entity.id
_entity.type
_entity.pdbx_description
1 polymer ?
#
loop_
_entity_poly.entity_id
_entity_poly.type
_entity_poly.pdbx_seq_one_letter_code
_entity_poly.pdbx_strand_id
1 'polypeptide(L)'
;MKKNYLSPLALFISATLFSTAVNAEQSSAQVVDALSDIDVKINVLDNQAGEHGTHCAALGADWAACNRVDITLTNGDTAIESNDWALYFHSIRQILKQDNPQFKITHITGDLHKITPTEQFKGIKAHEKVVLPLTGEYWQVSYSDFMPRWYATSGDASPRNLKSTDTQDPTTFVTPFELKNWKRTDADNNLLMTPENRYQKNLAMKPLSEQQLRGQILPTPFDISLQSEDVDLSKGVKLQLNGLTKGELAVIEQHLQLSKLKQNSHGFPIEGKIAPKQFSTEDQVSGAYKLVITPQRAEIIGYDRIGLFYGVGSLLSAVTESDTPKVAAMVVNDKPRMEYRGVFLDVGRNFHSKQVVMRLIDQMSRYKLNKFHFHLTDDEGWRIEIPGLPELTEVGSQRCHDLTEQKCLLPQLGSGADNNNMGSGYFTRDDYIEILRYAKDRNIEVIPEIDMPAHARAAVVAMEARYNKLSAAGDEQGANEYRLVDPSDTSITTSVQFYDKRSYLNPCLDSSQNFVNKVVSEVMQMHDEAGVPLKTWHFGGDEAKNIRLGAGFQDKRGPIEPGKGIIDKQREDKPWAKSKACQALIQQGDVSDFDHLSSHFAKQVSKSLQQKGVTTMQAWQDGLKDASSAKDFATDNVRVNFWDTLYWGGFDSANDWANKGYQVVISNPDYVYFDMPYEVNPSESGYYWATRASDEQKVFAFAPNNLPQNAETSVDRDGNSFSAKSDKPWPGVYGLSGQLWSEAVRTDDKVEYMLFPRILPLAERAWHKAQWENDYQSGREYIGGKTQYVSQQKLADDWNRFATIVGQKELRRLDRAGVAYRIPVPGAKIENGVLLANISYPSLIIEYALADSDNWQVYSADNPPKVNGNVKIRAKSPDGARASRVEIVTQK
;
A
#
# COMPACT_ATOMS: atom_id res chain seq x y z
N MET A 1 24.47 45.43 95.26
CA MET A 1 25.89 45.87 95.40
C MET A 1 26.80 44.80 94.86
N LYS A 2 27.82 45.22 94.18
CA LYS A 2 29.05 44.55 93.66
C LYS A 2 28.86 43.49 92.53
N LYS A 3 29.42 43.93 91.44
CA LYS A 3 29.91 43.27 90.25
C LYS A 3 30.93 42.19 90.60
N ASN A 4 30.96 41.16 89.76
CA ASN A 4 32.22 40.60 89.26
C ASN A 4 32.05 39.95 87.96
N TYR A 5 32.99 40.28 87.01
CA TYR A 5 33.12 39.81 85.62
C TYR A 5 33.87 38.45 85.65
N LEU A 6 33.43 37.54 84.75
CA LEU A 6 34.32 36.49 84.28
C LEU A 6 33.97 36.19 82.85
N SER A 7 34.96 36.29 81.97
CA SER A 7 34.94 36.07 80.54
C SER A 7 34.65 34.58 80.20
N PRO A 8 33.94 34.29 79.05
CA PRO A 8 33.94 32.94 78.56
C PRO A 8 35.01 32.77 77.45
N LEU A 9 35.73 31.71 77.55
CA LEU A 9 36.64 31.13 76.54
C LEU A 9 35.88 30.69 75.37
N ALA A 10 36.16 31.20 74.16
CA ALA A 10 35.56 30.78 72.90
C ALA A 10 36.22 29.49 72.44
N LEU A 11 35.47 28.37 72.43
CA LEU A 11 35.83 27.12 71.72
C LEU A 11 35.35 27.19 70.27
N PHE A 12 36.25 27.30 69.35
CA PHE A 12 35.96 27.14 67.93
C PHE A 12 35.82 25.65 67.62
N ILE A 13 34.57 25.16 67.49
CA ILE A 13 34.28 23.85 66.87
C ILE A 13 34.08 24.12 65.36
N SER A 14 35.08 23.72 64.53
CA SER A 14 34.96 23.65 63.12
C SER A 14 34.02 22.50 62.76
N ALA A 15 32.73 22.77 62.48
CA ALA A 15 31.82 21.85 61.87
C ALA A 15 32.12 21.79 60.36
N THR A 16 32.82 20.76 59.95
CA THR A 16 32.94 20.39 58.55
C THR A 16 31.57 19.84 58.10
N LEU A 17 30.77 20.65 57.43
CA LEU A 17 29.57 20.22 56.71
C LEU A 17 30.03 19.36 55.50
N PHE A 18 30.03 18.08 55.66
CA PHE A 18 29.89 17.16 54.53
C PHE A 18 28.48 17.31 54.03
N SER A 19 28.31 18.13 52.97
CA SER A 19 27.13 18.06 52.16
C SER A 19 27.17 16.74 51.35
N THR A 20 26.57 15.71 51.92
CA THR A 20 26.10 14.59 51.09
C THR A 20 25.03 15.21 50.17
N ALA A 21 25.37 15.50 48.97
CA ALA A 21 24.36 15.68 47.91
C ALA A 21 23.57 14.39 47.87
N VAL A 22 22.43 14.36 48.51
CA VAL A 22 21.40 13.36 48.21
C VAL A 22 20.98 13.70 46.81
N ASN A 23 21.49 12.97 45.82
CA ASN A 23 20.93 13.01 44.49
C ASN A 23 19.46 12.67 44.63
N ALA A 24 18.57 13.64 44.49
CA ALA A 24 17.14 13.38 44.42
C ALA A 24 16.94 12.44 43.23
N GLU A 25 16.34 11.28 43.47
CA GLU A 25 16.00 10.30 42.45
C GLU A 25 15.19 11.03 41.36
N GLN A 26 15.56 10.86 40.07
CA GLN A 26 14.85 11.51 38.97
C GLN A 26 13.40 11.05 38.97
N SER A 27 12.44 12.00 38.89
CA SER A 27 11.04 11.65 38.74
C SER A 27 10.78 11.01 37.34
N SER A 28 9.76 10.17 37.22
CA SER A 28 9.38 9.53 35.96
C SER A 28 9.20 10.56 34.82
N ALA A 29 8.61 11.73 35.11
CA ALA A 29 8.46 12.80 34.13
C ALA A 29 9.81 13.37 33.66
N GLN A 30 10.77 13.56 34.58
CA GLN A 30 12.12 14.03 34.21
C GLN A 30 12.88 12.99 33.37
N VAL A 31 12.67 11.69 33.66
CA VAL A 31 13.25 10.59 32.90
C VAL A 31 12.68 10.55 31.48
N VAL A 32 11.34 10.65 31.32
CA VAL A 32 10.69 10.70 29.99
C VAL A 32 11.12 11.94 29.22
N ASP A 33 11.24 13.10 29.87
CA ASP A 33 11.73 14.32 29.22
C ASP A 33 13.16 14.14 28.70
N ALA A 34 14.08 13.61 29.50
CA ALA A 34 15.47 13.36 29.10
C ALA A 34 15.55 12.34 27.96
N LEU A 35 14.76 11.25 28.04
CA LEU A 35 14.70 10.23 26.98
C LEU A 35 14.15 10.80 25.66
N SER A 36 13.18 11.74 25.72
CA SER A 36 12.62 12.35 24.52
C SER A 36 13.62 13.21 23.72
N ASP A 37 14.70 13.63 24.38
CA ASP A 37 15.79 14.42 23.78
C ASP A 37 16.91 13.54 23.15
N ILE A 38 16.82 12.23 23.27
CA ILE A 38 17.78 11.31 22.65
C ILE A 38 17.76 11.46 21.13
N ASP A 39 18.95 11.68 20.53
CA ASP A 39 19.15 11.58 19.09
C ASP A 39 19.43 10.12 18.70
N VAL A 40 18.59 9.58 17.81
CA VAL A 40 18.70 8.21 17.28
C VAL A 40 19.35 8.25 15.92
N LYS A 41 20.38 7.44 15.72
CA LYS A 41 20.95 7.15 14.39
C LYS A 41 21.03 5.65 14.17
N ILE A 42 20.53 5.21 13.01
CA ILE A 42 20.56 3.80 12.60
C ILE A 42 21.52 3.65 11.43
N ASN A 43 22.46 2.72 11.53
CA ASN A 43 23.43 2.43 10.49
C ASN A 43 23.38 0.97 10.07
N VAL A 44 23.02 0.70 8.82
CA VAL A 44 23.03 -0.65 8.24
C VAL A 44 24.47 -1.01 7.89
N LEU A 45 25.03 -1.98 8.60
CA LEU A 45 26.40 -2.43 8.44
C LEU A 45 26.54 -3.49 7.35
N ASP A 46 25.61 -4.45 7.33
CA ASP A 46 25.68 -5.62 6.46
C ASP A 46 24.32 -6.28 6.29
N ASN A 47 23.76 -6.26 5.09
CA ASN A 47 22.50 -6.95 4.77
C ASN A 47 22.66 -8.44 4.41
N GLN A 48 23.89 -8.90 4.27
CA GLN A 48 24.25 -10.27 3.84
C GLN A 48 25.06 -10.98 4.94
N ALA A 49 24.78 -10.67 6.21
CA ALA A 49 25.57 -11.14 7.34
C ALA A 49 25.69 -12.67 7.41
N GLY A 50 24.65 -13.41 6.97
CA GLY A 50 24.68 -14.87 6.88
C GLY A 50 25.69 -15.38 5.82
N GLU A 51 25.89 -14.66 4.74
CA GLU A 51 26.86 -14.98 3.69
C GLU A 51 28.27 -14.59 4.13
N HIS A 52 28.40 -13.58 4.99
CA HIS A 52 29.65 -13.08 5.54
C HIS A 52 30.05 -13.72 6.89
N GLY A 53 29.50 -14.90 7.22
CA GLY A 53 29.96 -15.74 8.34
C GLY A 53 29.16 -15.61 9.64
N THR A 54 28.08 -14.85 9.69
CA THR A 54 27.17 -14.85 10.83
C THR A 54 26.30 -16.12 10.79
N HIS A 55 26.22 -16.85 11.92
CA HIS A 55 25.40 -18.05 12.03
C HIS A 55 23.92 -17.72 12.24
N CYS A 56 23.27 -17.13 11.24
CA CYS A 56 21.89 -16.63 11.31
C CYS A 56 20.87 -17.72 11.70
N ALA A 57 21.01 -18.94 11.16
CA ALA A 57 20.13 -20.06 11.52
C ALA A 57 20.22 -20.44 13.00
N ALA A 58 21.41 -20.36 13.60
CA ALA A 58 21.58 -20.63 15.04
C ALA A 58 20.95 -19.55 15.92
N LEU A 59 20.69 -18.38 15.38
CA LEU A 59 19.94 -17.30 16.02
C LEU A 59 18.43 -17.43 15.80
N GLY A 60 17.97 -18.37 14.98
CA GLY A 60 16.57 -18.58 14.64
C GLY A 60 16.08 -17.79 13.42
N ALA A 61 16.99 -17.27 12.58
CA ALA A 61 16.61 -16.59 11.35
C ALA A 61 15.99 -17.54 10.34
N ASP A 62 14.88 -17.13 9.74
CA ASP A 62 14.26 -17.83 8.63
C ASP A 62 15.19 -17.80 7.39
N TRP A 63 15.26 -18.93 6.67
CA TRP A 63 16.15 -19.11 5.51
C TRP A 63 17.64 -18.81 5.78
N ALA A 64 18.05 -18.77 7.05
CA ALA A 64 19.39 -18.37 7.48
C ALA A 64 19.80 -16.96 7.01
N ALA A 65 18.84 -16.09 6.74
CA ALA A 65 19.05 -14.71 6.30
C ALA A 65 19.00 -13.76 7.50
N CYS A 66 20.08 -12.97 7.69
CA CYS A 66 20.09 -11.92 8.71
C CYS A 66 20.95 -10.72 8.27
N ASN A 67 20.68 -9.59 8.92
CA ASN A 67 21.40 -8.35 8.74
C ASN A 67 22.09 -7.92 10.04
N ARG A 68 23.05 -7.00 9.93
CA ARG A 68 23.69 -6.34 11.08
C ARG A 68 23.46 -4.83 10.98
N VAL A 69 23.02 -4.27 12.10
CA VAL A 69 22.65 -2.85 12.22
C VAL A 69 23.15 -2.32 13.55
N ASP A 70 23.72 -1.12 13.58
CA ASP A 70 23.99 -0.37 14.80
C ASP A 70 22.92 0.70 15.02
N ILE A 71 22.33 0.69 16.22
CA ILE A 71 21.53 1.82 16.71
C ILE A 71 22.41 2.62 17.65
N THR A 72 22.63 3.89 17.34
CA THR A 72 23.34 4.84 18.20
C THR A 72 22.34 5.77 18.87
N LEU A 73 22.33 5.76 20.21
CA LEU A 73 21.56 6.67 21.03
C LEU A 73 22.52 7.75 21.57
N THR A 74 22.32 9.00 21.20
CA THR A 74 23.10 10.13 21.76
C THR A 74 22.21 10.89 22.72
N ASN A 75 22.56 10.92 23.99
CA ASN A 75 21.78 11.60 25.02
C ASN A 75 21.81 13.12 24.86
N GLY A 76 20.74 13.81 25.31
CA GLY A 76 20.66 15.26 25.37
C GLY A 76 21.46 15.85 26.54
N ASP A 77 21.05 17.04 27.00
CA ASP A 77 21.72 17.81 28.05
C ASP A 77 21.55 17.23 29.47
N THR A 78 20.55 16.37 29.68
CA THR A 78 20.21 15.81 31.00
C THR A 78 20.64 14.34 31.09
N ALA A 79 21.47 14.01 32.07
CA ALA A 79 21.85 12.61 32.35
C ALA A 79 20.62 11.76 32.69
N ILE A 80 20.61 10.50 32.30
CA ILE A 80 19.59 9.49 32.66
C ILE A 80 20.20 8.52 33.63
N GLU A 81 19.82 8.64 34.91
CA GLU A 81 20.36 7.82 36.01
C GLU A 81 19.41 6.70 36.41
N SER A 82 18.09 6.91 36.26
CA SER A 82 17.06 5.92 36.51
C SER A 82 17.17 4.71 35.59
N ASN A 83 16.86 3.53 36.08
CA ASN A 83 16.69 2.29 35.30
C ASN A 83 15.23 1.89 35.11
N ASP A 84 14.27 2.69 35.61
CA ASP A 84 12.84 2.47 35.42
C ASP A 84 12.31 3.23 34.20
N TRP A 85 12.65 2.73 33.01
CA TRP A 85 12.17 3.27 31.74
C TRP A 85 12.17 2.25 30.61
N ALA A 86 11.44 2.58 29.55
CA ALA A 86 11.50 1.86 28.28
C ALA A 86 11.48 2.83 27.09
N LEU A 87 12.25 2.52 26.07
CA LEU A 87 12.11 3.09 24.72
C LEU A 87 11.39 2.09 23.82
N TYR A 88 10.29 2.49 23.24
CA TYR A 88 9.55 1.70 22.27
C TYR A 88 9.91 2.12 20.87
N PHE A 89 10.03 1.15 19.97
CA PHE A 89 10.32 1.37 18.57
C PHE A 89 9.66 0.31 17.69
N HIS A 90 9.57 0.60 16.39
CA HIS A 90 8.91 -0.24 15.42
C HIS A 90 9.94 -0.87 14.47
N SER A 91 9.85 -2.18 14.26
CA SER A 91 10.68 -2.92 13.31
C SER A 91 9.88 -4.07 12.69
N ILE A 92 9.75 -4.03 11.37
CA ILE A 92 9.17 -5.14 10.60
C ILE A 92 10.08 -6.38 10.56
N ARG A 93 11.31 -6.24 11.06
CA ARG A 93 12.28 -7.34 11.18
C ARG A 93 12.42 -7.75 12.65
N GLN A 94 12.35 -9.05 12.91
CA GLN A 94 12.57 -9.56 14.26
C GLN A 94 14.03 -9.30 14.69
N ILE A 95 14.24 -8.85 15.91
CA ILE A 95 15.57 -8.66 16.46
C ILE A 95 16.02 -9.98 17.07
N LEU A 96 16.99 -10.62 16.42
CA LEU A 96 17.49 -11.95 16.80
C LEU A 96 18.50 -11.88 17.93
N LYS A 97 19.32 -10.82 17.95
CA LYS A 97 20.38 -10.64 18.94
C LYS A 97 20.69 -9.16 19.15
N GLN A 98 21.06 -8.82 20.38
CA GLN A 98 21.55 -7.51 20.77
C GLN A 98 22.80 -7.74 21.65
N ASP A 99 23.89 -7.02 21.40
CA ASP A 99 25.21 -7.33 22.00
C ASP A 99 25.63 -6.39 23.16
N ASN A 100 24.88 -5.31 23.45
CA ASN A 100 25.19 -4.41 24.58
C ASN A 100 24.55 -4.92 25.88
N PRO A 101 25.34 -5.40 26.89
CA PRO A 101 24.78 -6.05 28.08
C PRO A 101 24.00 -5.10 29.02
N GLN A 102 24.11 -3.79 28.83
CA GLN A 102 23.38 -2.81 29.64
C GLN A 102 21.91 -2.69 29.27
N PHE A 103 21.52 -3.25 28.10
CA PHE A 103 20.16 -3.12 27.57
C PHE A 103 19.60 -4.49 27.17
N LYS A 104 18.29 -4.59 27.21
CA LYS A 104 17.52 -5.72 26.68
C LYS A 104 16.50 -5.23 25.67
N ILE A 105 16.39 -5.91 24.53
CA ILE A 105 15.33 -5.70 23.54
C ILE A 105 14.32 -6.83 23.66
N THR A 106 13.03 -6.48 23.66
CA THR A 106 11.91 -7.43 23.75
C THR A 106 10.90 -7.11 22.66
N HIS A 107 10.52 -8.10 21.88
CA HIS A 107 9.36 -8.02 20.99
C HIS A 107 8.07 -8.01 21.83
N ILE A 108 7.14 -7.11 21.51
CA ILE A 108 5.86 -6.97 22.19
C ILE A 108 4.74 -7.62 21.38
N THR A 109 4.46 -7.08 20.21
CA THR A 109 3.43 -7.59 19.29
C THR A 109 3.56 -6.86 17.94
N GLY A 110 3.29 -7.53 16.83
CA GLY A 110 3.42 -6.93 15.50
C GLY A 110 4.84 -6.42 15.26
N ASP A 111 4.98 -5.17 14.91
CA ASP A 111 6.28 -4.52 14.71
C ASP A 111 6.82 -3.81 15.98
N LEU A 112 6.06 -3.81 17.07
CA LEU A 112 6.42 -3.10 18.30
C LEU A 112 7.46 -3.85 19.13
N HIS A 113 8.57 -3.18 19.39
CA HIS A 113 9.67 -3.63 20.25
C HIS A 113 9.91 -2.62 21.37
N LYS A 114 10.55 -3.07 22.45
CA LYS A 114 11.01 -2.16 23.51
C LYS A 114 12.44 -2.44 23.92
N ILE A 115 13.18 -1.38 24.23
CA ILE A 115 14.50 -1.39 24.85
C ILE A 115 14.32 -1.03 26.32
N THR A 116 14.87 -1.84 27.22
CA THR A 116 14.88 -1.57 28.67
C THR A 116 16.29 -1.70 29.23
N PRO A 117 16.64 -0.94 30.29
CA PRO A 117 17.86 -1.19 31.04
C PRO A 117 17.89 -2.60 31.64
N THR A 118 19.10 -3.14 31.81
CA THR A 118 19.37 -4.35 32.61
C THR A 118 19.95 -3.97 33.98
N GLU A 119 20.21 -4.94 34.84
CA GLU A 119 20.92 -4.74 36.10
C GLU A 119 22.37 -4.21 35.90
N GLN A 120 22.91 -4.31 34.69
CA GLN A 120 24.25 -3.80 34.34
C GLN A 120 24.22 -2.34 33.89
N PHE A 121 23.05 -1.72 33.83
CA PHE A 121 22.89 -0.33 33.39
C PHE A 121 23.60 0.62 34.37
N LYS A 122 24.36 1.59 33.83
CA LYS A 122 25.18 2.53 34.60
C LYS A 122 24.75 3.99 34.46
N GLY A 123 23.57 4.20 33.91
CA GLY A 123 23.13 5.54 33.46
C GLY A 123 23.66 5.90 32.06
N ILE A 124 23.14 6.97 31.52
CA ILE A 124 23.63 7.63 30.29
C ILE A 124 23.91 9.08 30.62
N LYS A 125 25.19 9.49 30.55
CA LYS A 125 25.58 10.86 30.85
C LYS A 125 25.06 11.83 29.77
N ALA A 126 25.04 13.13 30.11
CA ALA A 126 24.78 14.17 29.11
C ALA A 126 25.76 14.02 27.93
N HIS A 127 25.22 14.09 26.70
CA HIS A 127 25.92 13.95 25.41
C HIS A 127 26.65 12.59 25.20
N GLU A 128 26.42 11.60 26.06
CA GLU A 128 27.00 10.27 25.90
C GLU A 128 26.37 9.56 24.72
N LYS A 129 27.21 8.85 23.95
CA LYS A 129 26.79 7.97 22.87
C LYS A 129 26.78 6.51 23.33
N VAL A 130 25.66 5.88 23.20
CA VAL A 130 25.47 4.45 23.47
C VAL A 130 25.18 3.75 22.15
N VAL A 131 25.93 2.69 21.86
CA VAL A 131 25.72 1.88 20.65
C VAL A 131 25.08 0.57 21.03
N LEU A 132 24.03 0.19 20.30
CA LEU A 132 23.34 -1.09 20.39
C LEU A 132 23.59 -1.85 19.08
N PRO A 133 24.59 -2.75 19.04
CA PRO A 133 24.80 -3.62 17.88
C PRO A 133 23.69 -4.68 17.83
N LEU A 134 22.97 -4.75 16.70
CA LEU A 134 21.87 -5.67 16.49
C LEU A 134 22.17 -6.64 15.34
N THR A 135 21.62 -7.85 15.48
CA THR A 135 21.39 -8.77 14.37
C THR A 135 19.89 -8.90 14.18
N GLY A 136 19.38 -8.47 13.02
CA GLY A 136 17.98 -8.59 12.64
C GLY A 136 17.76 -9.72 11.64
N GLU A 137 16.53 -10.23 11.60
CA GLU A 137 16.10 -11.21 10.60
C GLU A 137 16.04 -10.58 9.20
N TYR A 138 16.33 -11.35 8.15
CA TYR A 138 16.33 -10.92 6.75
C TYR A 138 17.27 -9.72 6.47
N TRP A 139 16.80 -8.73 5.78
CA TRP A 139 17.54 -7.56 5.26
C TRP A 139 16.74 -6.27 5.43
N GLN A 140 17.47 -5.16 5.41
CA GLN A 140 16.93 -3.81 5.46
C GLN A 140 17.62 -3.00 4.36
N VAL A 141 17.03 -2.92 3.16
CA VAL A 141 17.66 -2.37 1.94
C VAL A 141 17.02 -1.05 1.47
N SER A 142 16.06 -0.55 2.22
CA SER A 142 15.30 0.67 1.90
C SER A 142 15.03 1.49 3.16
N TYR A 143 14.92 2.80 3.02
CA TYR A 143 14.43 3.68 4.10
C TYR A 143 13.02 3.31 4.56
N SER A 144 12.21 2.65 3.73
CA SER A 144 10.88 2.14 4.11
C SER A 144 10.91 1.03 5.16
N ASP A 145 12.06 0.38 5.36
CA ASP A 145 12.23 -0.64 6.42
C ASP A 145 12.30 -0.04 7.84
N PHE A 146 12.44 1.29 7.95
CA PHE A 146 12.62 1.98 9.23
C PHE A 146 11.41 2.85 9.55
N MET A 147 10.83 2.61 10.73
CA MET A 147 9.63 3.29 11.17
C MET A 147 9.96 4.48 12.06
N PRO A 148 9.23 5.60 11.90
CA PRO A 148 9.40 6.81 12.73
C PRO A 148 8.79 6.67 14.13
N ARG A 149 8.83 7.75 14.91
CA ARG A 149 8.13 7.97 16.19
C ARG A 149 8.42 6.90 17.23
N TRP A 150 9.71 6.73 17.54
CA TRP A 150 10.11 6.06 18.76
C TRP A 150 9.56 6.85 19.94
N TYR A 151 9.24 6.17 21.06
CA TYR A 151 8.70 6.86 22.21
C TYR A 151 9.21 6.28 23.53
N ALA A 152 9.23 7.14 24.57
CA ALA A 152 9.72 6.84 25.90
C ALA A 152 8.59 6.70 26.90
N THR A 153 8.78 5.80 27.89
CA THR A 153 7.92 5.63 29.06
C THR A 153 8.77 5.50 30.32
N SER A 154 8.25 5.97 31.47
CA SER A 154 8.82 5.71 32.80
C SER A 154 7.72 5.83 33.85
N GLY A 155 7.57 4.84 34.72
CA GLY A 155 6.58 4.81 35.79
C GLY A 155 5.17 5.17 35.27
N ASP A 156 4.56 6.17 35.95
CA ASP A 156 3.23 6.70 35.64
C ASP A 156 3.23 7.97 34.74
N ALA A 157 4.41 8.41 34.27
CA ALA A 157 4.51 9.58 33.41
C ALA A 157 3.88 9.33 32.04
N SER A 158 3.29 10.36 31.45
CA SER A 158 2.74 10.29 30.08
C SER A 158 3.84 9.95 29.09
N PRO A 159 3.63 8.94 28.22
CA PRO A 159 4.58 8.59 27.16
C PRO A 159 4.86 9.77 26.23
N ARG A 160 6.08 9.85 25.65
CA ARG A 160 6.45 10.91 24.70
C ARG A 160 7.26 10.36 23.54
N ASN A 161 6.97 10.87 22.34
CA ASN A 161 7.79 10.61 21.18
C ASN A 161 9.19 11.21 21.33
N LEU A 162 10.21 10.53 20.80
CA LEU A 162 11.56 11.08 20.69
C LEU A 162 11.59 12.11 19.56
N LYS A 163 12.07 13.31 19.86
CA LYS A 163 12.12 14.44 18.92
C LYS A 163 12.89 14.11 17.63
N SER A 164 13.95 13.32 17.73
CA SER A 164 14.81 12.94 16.61
C SER A 164 14.13 12.01 15.59
N THR A 165 13.11 11.27 16.00
CA THR A 165 12.38 10.33 15.15
C THR A 165 10.93 10.74 14.88
N ASP A 166 10.46 11.87 15.43
CA ASP A 166 9.09 12.37 15.20
C ASP A 166 9.01 13.09 13.84
N THR A 167 9.05 12.31 12.80
CA THR A 167 9.13 12.76 11.40
C THR A 167 8.48 11.74 10.48
N GLN A 168 8.18 12.14 9.23
CA GLN A 168 7.82 11.21 8.14
C GLN A 168 9.04 10.84 7.27
N ASP A 169 10.18 11.49 7.47
CA ASP A 169 11.39 11.30 6.67
C ASP A 169 12.44 10.46 7.45
N PRO A 170 12.57 9.16 7.16
CA PRO A 170 13.53 8.29 7.83
C PRO A 170 15.00 8.64 7.53
N THR A 171 15.28 9.41 6.49
CA THR A 171 16.65 9.84 6.19
C THR A 171 17.25 10.76 7.26
N THR A 172 16.41 11.31 8.13
CA THR A 172 16.84 12.15 9.26
C THR A 172 17.48 11.35 10.39
N PHE A 173 17.13 10.06 10.55
CA PHE A 173 17.66 9.20 11.62
C PHE A 173 18.31 7.91 11.10
N VAL A 174 18.18 7.58 9.82
CA VAL A 174 18.90 6.47 9.17
C VAL A 174 20.06 7.06 8.37
N THR A 175 21.27 6.53 8.57
CA THR A 175 22.44 6.96 7.82
C THR A 175 22.35 6.53 6.35
N PRO A 176 22.99 7.26 5.41
CA PRO A 176 22.98 6.88 4.00
C PRO A 176 23.46 5.44 3.79
N PHE A 177 22.77 4.70 2.96
CA PHE A 177 23.15 3.32 2.62
C PHE A 177 24.48 3.31 1.86
N GLU A 178 25.42 2.50 2.32
CA GLU A 178 26.58 2.16 1.51
C GLU A 178 26.19 1.35 0.27
N LEU A 179 26.91 1.51 -0.83
CA LEU A 179 26.61 0.85 -2.11
C LEU A 179 26.44 -0.68 -2.01
N LYS A 180 27.16 -1.34 -1.10
CA LYS A 180 27.04 -2.79 -0.87
C LYS A 180 25.74 -3.18 -0.15
N ASN A 181 25.11 -2.28 0.60
CA ASN A 181 24.00 -2.56 1.50
C ASN A 181 22.60 -2.41 0.88
N TRP A 182 22.49 -2.08 -0.42
CA TRP A 182 21.20 -2.05 -1.11
C TRP A 182 20.74 -3.43 -1.62
N LYS A 183 21.62 -4.44 -1.61
CA LYS A 183 21.31 -5.82 -2.02
C LYS A 183 20.76 -6.64 -0.88
N ARG A 184 19.86 -7.56 -1.19
CA ARG A 184 19.34 -8.56 -0.24
C ARG A 184 20.31 -9.74 -0.10
N THR A 185 20.84 -10.20 -1.23
CA THR A 185 21.77 -11.33 -1.33
C THR A 185 22.79 -11.07 -2.44
N ASP A 186 23.85 -11.86 -2.51
CA ASP A 186 24.81 -11.80 -3.62
C ASP A 186 24.16 -12.16 -4.96
N ALA A 187 23.12 -12.98 -4.94
CA ALA A 187 22.34 -13.35 -6.13
C ALA A 187 21.37 -12.24 -6.61
N ASP A 188 21.26 -11.11 -5.91
CA ASP A 188 20.43 -9.97 -6.34
C ASP A 188 21.11 -9.25 -7.52
N ASN A 189 20.64 -9.55 -8.73
CA ASN A 189 21.14 -9.02 -10.00
C ASN A 189 20.32 -7.82 -10.51
N ASN A 190 19.41 -7.28 -9.69
CA ASN A 190 18.69 -6.07 -10.06
C ASN A 190 19.66 -4.90 -10.27
N LEU A 191 19.29 -4.00 -11.18
CA LEU A 191 20.07 -2.80 -11.45
C LEU A 191 19.71 -1.67 -10.50
N LEU A 192 20.66 -1.21 -9.68
CA LEU A 192 20.48 -0.01 -8.86
C LEU A 192 20.21 1.21 -9.76
N MET A 193 19.08 1.90 -9.54
CA MET A 193 18.71 3.10 -10.29
C MET A 193 19.51 4.31 -9.81
N THR A 194 20.75 4.43 -10.27
CA THR A 194 21.56 5.65 -10.18
C THR A 194 21.15 6.65 -11.26
N PRO A 195 21.54 7.93 -11.18
CA PRO A 195 21.30 8.90 -12.26
C PRO A 195 21.79 8.41 -13.63
N GLU A 196 22.95 7.76 -13.69
CA GLU A 196 23.52 7.20 -14.94
C GLU A 196 22.69 6.04 -15.49
N ASN A 197 22.30 5.08 -14.64
CA ASN A 197 21.52 3.94 -15.07
C ASN A 197 20.12 4.36 -15.52
N ARG A 198 19.54 5.36 -14.87
CA ARG A 198 18.26 5.96 -15.26
C ARG A 198 18.40 6.71 -16.59
N TYR A 199 19.53 7.41 -16.82
CA TYR A 199 19.83 8.04 -18.10
C TYR A 199 19.86 7.02 -19.23
N GLN A 200 20.56 5.89 -19.05
CA GLN A 200 20.62 4.82 -20.04
C GLN A 200 19.24 4.21 -20.32
N LYS A 201 18.44 3.93 -19.28
CA LYS A 201 17.07 3.44 -19.43
C LYS A 201 16.19 4.38 -20.26
N ASN A 202 16.27 5.67 -19.98
CA ASN A 202 15.46 6.69 -20.63
C ASN A 202 15.89 6.99 -22.09
N LEU A 203 17.07 6.58 -22.54
CA LEU A 203 17.51 6.73 -23.94
C LEU A 203 16.58 6.01 -24.93
N ALA A 204 15.89 4.97 -24.48
CA ALA A 204 14.90 4.28 -25.29
C ALA A 204 13.62 5.10 -25.52
N MET A 205 13.39 6.16 -24.73
CA MET A 205 12.22 7.02 -24.85
C MET A 205 12.33 7.92 -26.09
N LYS A 206 11.33 7.80 -27.00
CA LYS A 206 11.22 8.61 -28.22
C LYS A 206 9.88 9.33 -28.19
N PRO A 207 9.84 10.60 -27.74
CA PRO A 207 8.59 11.37 -27.67
C PRO A 207 7.94 11.49 -29.04
N LEU A 208 6.60 11.38 -29.07
CA LEU A 208 5.81 11.66 -30.26
C LEU A 208 5.77 13.17 -30.54
N SER A 209 5.69 13.53 -31.79
CA SER A 209 5.41 14.90 -32.23
C SER A 209 3.96 15.31 -31.91
N GLU A 210 3.67 16.61 -31.90
CA GLU A 210 2.29 17.14 -31.73
C GLU A 210 1.31 16.54 -32.74
N GLN A 211 1.74 16.37 -33.99
CA GLN A 211 0.91 15.74 -35.02
C GLN A 211 0.57 14.28 -34.71
N GLN A 212 1.49 13.54 -34.12
CA GLN A 212 1.26 12.14 -33.68
C GLN A 212 0.42 12.04 -32.41
N LEU A 213 0.38 13.11 -31.60
CA LEU A 213 -0.49 13.18 -30.40
C LEU A 213 -1.92 13.55 -30.72
N ARG A 214 -2.17 13.97 -31.95
CA ARG A 214 -3.50 14.37 -32.42
C ARG A 214 -4.49 13.21 -32.27
N GLY A 215 -5.61 13.45 -31.58
CA GLY A 215 -6.68 12.46 -31.41
C GLY A 215 -6.36 11.32 -30.43
N GLN A 216 -5.25 11.36 -29.72
CA GLN A 216 -4.92 10.31 -28.73
C GLN A 216 -5.85 10.37 -27.49
N ILE A 217 -6.36 9.20 -27.11
CA ILE A 217 -7.31 8.99 -26.01
C ILE A 217 -6.68 7.97 -25.02
N LEU A 218 -6.79 8.21 -23.73
CA LEU A 218 -6.49 7.24 -22.67
C LEU A 218 -7.72 6.99 -21.78
N PRO A 219 -8.01 5.73 -21.47
CA PRO A 219 -7.49 4.49 -22.07
C PRO A 219 -7.76 4.40 -23.57
N THR A 220 -6.85 3.71 -24.28
CA THR A 220 -6.92 3.56 -25.75
C THR A 220 -8.22 2.88 -26.18
N PRO A 221 -9.00 3.46 -27.11
CA PRO A 221 -10.22 2.84 -27.61
C PRO A 221 -9.95 1.55 -28.41
N PHE A 222 -11.00 0.72 -28.52
CA PHE A 222 -10.96 -0.50 -29.31
C PHE A 222 -10.70 -0.21 -30.80
N ASP A 223 -11.39 0.78 -31.35
CA ASP A 223 -11.23 1.23 -32.75
C ASP A 223 -11.34 2.76 -32.86
N ILE A 224 -10.42 3.37 -33.60
CA ILE A 224 -10.38 4.81 -33.84
C ILE A 224 -9.95 5.12 -35.27
N SER A 225 -10.69 6.01 -35.94
CA SER A 225 -10.36 6.55 -37.24
C SER A 225 -10.31 8.07 -37.20
N LEU A 226 -9.14 8.65 -37.45
CA LEU A 226 -8.93 10.10 -37.47
C LEU A 226 -9.29 10.69 -38.86
N GLN A 227 -9.91 11.88 -38.86
CA GLN A 227 -10.13 12.73 -40.04
C GLN A 227 -9.08 13.85 -40.07
N SER A 228 -9.00 14.58 -41.17
CA SER A 228 -7.99 15.63 -41.38
C SER A 228 -8.23 16.89 -40.56
N GLU A 229 -9.52 17.23 -40.30
CA GLU A 229 -9.91 18.47 -39.65
C GLU A 229 -9.74 18.44 -38.12
N ASP A 230 -9.48 19.61 -37.55
CA ASP A 230 -9.53 19.89 -36.12
C ASP A 230 -10.69 20.84 -35.81
N VAL A 231 -11.32 20.60 -34.68
CA VAL A 231 -12.41 21.42 -34.13
C VAL A 231 -11.84 22.32 -33.04
N ASP A 232 -12.04 23.62 -33.19
CA ASP A 232 -11.70 24.64 -32.18
C ASP A 232 -12.77 24.68 -31.07
N LEU A 233 -12.37 24.42 -29.85
CA LEU A 233 -13.23 24.42 -28.65
C LEU A 233 -13.04 25.67 -27.78
N SER A 234 -12.31 26.69 -28.25
CA SER A 234 -12.00 27.88 -27.46
C SER A 234 -13.25 28.68 -27.03
N LYS A 235 -14.34 28.57 -27.78
CA LYS A 235 -15.65 29.13 -27.42
C LYS A 235 -16.42 28.32 -26.36
N GLY A 236 -15.89 27.18 -25.90
CA GLY A 236 -16.54 26.24 -24.99
C GLY A 236 -17.46 25.28 -25.75
N VAL A 237 -18.21 24.48 -24.96
CA VAL A 237 -19.07 23.42 -25.48
C VAL A 237 -20.51 23.56 -25.00
N LYS A 238 -21.45 23.06 -25.80
CA LYS A 238 -22.88 22.99 -25.46
C LYS A 238 -23.28 21.53 -25.28
N LEU A 239 -23.54 21.11 -24.02
CA LEU A 239 -23.92 19.73 -23.71
C LEU A 239 -25.42 19.52 -23.92
N GLN A 240 -25.78 18.44 -24.64
CA GLN A 240 -27.14 17.96 -24.88
C GLN A 240 -27.16 16.43 -24.70
N LEU A 241 -27.00 15.96 -23.42
CA LEU A 241 -26.77 14.56 -23.04
C LEU A 241 -28.05 13.96 -22.47
N ASN A 242 -28.80 13.21 -23.31
CA ASN A 242 -30.06 12.60 -22.94
C ASN A 242 -29.84 11.18 -22.38
N GLY A 243 -30.25 10.95 -21.13
CA GLY A 243 -30.14 9.64 -20.48
C GLY A 243 -29.15 9.58 -19.31
N LEU A 244 -28.38 10.64 -19.06
CA LEU A 244 -27.53 10.76 -17.86
C LEU A 244 -28.34 11.33 -16.67
N THR A 245 -27.92 10.94 -15.46
CA THR A 245 -28.45 11.49 -14.21
C THR A 245 -27.91 12.91 -13.95
N LYS A 246 -28.54 13.63 -13.02
CA LYS A 246 -28.02 14.96 -12.61
C LYS A 246 -26.63 14.87 -11.99
N GLY A 247 -26.35 13.80 -11.21
CA GLY A 247 -25.03 13.57 -10.61
C GLY A 247 -23.95 13.37 -11.68
N GLU A 248 -24.20 12.52 -12.67
CA GLU A 248 -23.26 12.28 -13.78
C GLU A 248 -23.01 13.55 -14.61
N LEU A 249 -24.04 14.36 -14.84
CA LEU A 249 -23.87 15.64 -15.53
C LEU A 249 -22.97 16.60 -14.74
N ALA A 250 -23.14 16.66 -13.39
CA ALA A 250 -22.27 17.46 -12.54
C ALA A 250 -20.81 16.97 -12.57
N VAL A 251 -20.58 15.67 -12.61
CA VAL A 251 -19.23 15.09 -12.78
C VAL A 251 -18.64 15.47 -14.13
N ILE A 252 -19.40 15.40 -15.20
CA ILE A 252 -18.94 15.83 -16.55
C ILE A 252 -18.57 17.31 -16.55
N GLU A 253 -19.37 18.18 -15.90
CA GLU A 253 -19.06 19.60 -15.77
C GLU A 253 -17.74 19.85 -15.02
N GLN A 254 -17.46 19.07 -13.97
CA GLN A 254 -16.18 19.09 -13.26
C GLN A 254 -15.04 18.65 -14.21
N HIS A 255 -15.20 17.57 -14.96
CA HIS A 255 -14.18 17.07 -15.89
C HIS A 255 -13.93 18.01 -17.09
N LEU A 256 -14.94 18.77 -17.54
CA LEU A 256 -14.75 19.84 -18.52
C LEU A 256 -13.69 20.87 -18.04
N GLN A 257 -13.80 21.31 -16.78
CA GLN A 257 -12.87 22.28 -16.20
C GLN A 257 -11.43 21.74 -16.17
N LEU A 258 -11.25 20.45 -15.85
CA LEU A 258 -9.93 19.80 -15.90
C LEU A 258 -9.36 19.75 -17.32
N SER A 259 -10.18 19.80 -18.34
CA SER A 259 -9.81 19.87 -19.76
C SER A 259 -9.77 21.30 -20.30
N LYS A 260 -9.76 22.34 -19.44
CA LYS A 260 -9.81 23.78 -19.78
C LYS A 260 -11.04 24.17 -20.64
N LEU A 261 -12.11 23.39 -20.55
CA LEU A 261 -13.37 23.67 -21.24
C LEU A 261 -14.42 24.21 -20.29
N LYS A 262 -15.40 24.92 -20.83
CA LYS A 262 -16.57 25.42 -20.09
C LYS A 262 -17.83 25.27 -20.90
N GLN A 263 -18.97 25.14 -20.21
CA GLN A 263 -20.27 25.19 -20.88
C GLN A 263 -20.55 26.57 -21.45
N ASN A 264 -21.07 26.59 -22.67
CA ASN A 264 -21.52 27.82 -23.37
C ASN A 264 -22.70 27.48 -24.31
N SER A 265 -23.79 28.21 -24.20
CA SER A 265 -24.98 28.00 -25.04
C SER A 265 -24.71 28.14 -26.56
N HIS A 266 -23.68 28.87 -26.95
CA HIS A 266 -23.20 29.06 -28.34
C HIS A 266 -21.90 28.27 -28.61
N GLY A 267 -21.49 27.39 -27.70
CA GLY A 267 -20.30 26.54 -27.83
C GLY A 267 -20.53 25.40 -28.82
N PHE A 268 -19.47 24.62 -29.03
CA PHE A 268 -19.51 23.44 -29.89
C PHE A 268 -20.52 22.40 -29.35
N PRO A 269 -21.51 21.95 -30.20
CA PRO A 269 -22.53 21.02 -29.73
C PRO A 269 -21.96 19.62 -29.43
N ILE A 270 -22.24 19.09 -28.27
CA ILE A 270 -21.99 17.69 -27.90
C ILE A 270 -23.34 17.05 -27.57
N GLU A 271 -23.78 16.20 -28.49
CA GLU A 271 -25.10 15.54 -28.44
C GLU A 271 -24.89 14.07 -28.01
N GLY A 272 -25.70 13.60 -27.06
CA GLY A 272 -25.57 12.22 -26.55
C GLY A 272 -26.92 11.55 -26.27
N LYS A 273 -27.01 10.26 -26.58
CA LYS A 273 -28.20 9.44 -26.35
C LYS A 273 -27.85 7.98 -26.07
N ILE A 274 -28.78 7.27 -25.48
CA ILE A 274 -28.72 5.80 -25.27
C ILE A 274 -29.52 5.16 -26.42
N ALA A 275 -28.86 4.26 -27.18
CA ALA A 275 -29.50 3.57 -28.30
C ALA A 275 -28.94 2.14 -28.47
N PRO A 276 -29.28 1.17 -27.59
CA PRO A 276 -28.68 -0.18 -27.55
C PRO A 276 -28.88 -0.95 -28.87
N LYS A 277 -29.96 -0.69 -29.60
CA LYS A 277 -30.24 -1.35 -30.91
C LYS A 277 -29.26 -0.98 -32.01
N GLN A 278 -28.41 0.03 -31.82
CA GLN A 278 -27.38 0.44 -32.82
C GLN A 278 -26.05 -0.29 -32.62
N PHE A 279 -25.98 -1.24 -31.70
CA PHE A 279 -24.79 -2.06 -31.43
C PHE A 279 -24.97 -3.46 -31.97
N SER A 280 -23.91 -4.06 -32.53
CA SER A 280 -23.87 -5.46 -32.91
C SER A 280 -24.00 -6.34 -31.65
N THR A 281 -24.38 -7.61 -31.82
CA THR A 281 -24.52 -8.51 -30.64
C THR A 281 -23.25 -8.61 -29.78
N GLU A 282 -22.08 -8.57 -30.44
CA GLU A 282 -20.76 -8.63 -29.75
C GLU A 282 -20.37 -7.33 -29.07
N ASP A 283 -21.03 -6.21 -29.39
CA ASP A 283 -20.80 -4.90 -28.80
C ASP A 283 -21.88 -4.50 -27.78
N GLN A 284 -22.85 -5.39 -27.53
CA GLN A 284 -23.90 -5.18 -26.53
C GLN A 284 -23.38 -5.47 -25.11
N VAL A 285 -22.38 -4.70 -24.69
CA VAL A 285 -21.77 -4.79 -23.37
C VAL A 285 -21.89 -3.47 -22.63
N SER A 286 -22.08 -3.53 -21.32
CA SER A 286 -22.18 -2.32 -20.49
C SER A 286 -20.91 -1.48 -20.62
N GLY A 287 -21.09 -0.18 -20.87
CA GLY A 287 -19.99 0.77 -21.09
C GLY A 287 -19.53 0.92 -22.54
N ALA A 288 -20.13 0.17 -23.51
CA ALA A 288 -19.82 0.35 -24.93
C ALA A 288 -20.43 1.66 -25.47
N TYR A 289 -19.72 2.31 -26.38
CA TYR A 289 -20.16 3.56 -27.01
C TYR A 289 -19.59 3.74 -28.40
N LYS A 290 -20.27 4.63 -29.16
CA LYS A 290 -19.80 5.19 -30.44
C LYS A 290 -19.68 6.71 -30.27
N LEU A 291 -18.57 7.28 -30.78
CA LEU A 291 -18.31 8.72 -30.74
C LEU A 291 -17.94 9.16 -32.16
N VAL A 292 -18.68 10.14 -32.71
CA VAL A 292 -18.40 10.76 -34.02
C VAL A 292 -18.20 12.25 -33.79
N ILE A 293 -17.03 12.75 -34.13
CA ILE A 293 -16.69 14.18 -34.07
C ILE A 293 -16.52 14.70 -35.48
N THR A 294 -17.32 15.68 -35.85
CA THR A 294 -17.25 16.44 -37.11
C THR A 294 -16.97 17.91 -36.81
N PRO A 295 -16.61 18.75 -37.79
CA PRO A 295 -16.47 20.20 -37.60
C PRO A 295 -17.72 20.90 -37.02
N GLN A 296 -18.90 20.30 -37.17
CA GLN A 296 -20.18 20.88 -36.78
C GLN A 296 -20.65 20.44 -35.37
N ARG A 297 -20.39 19.21 -34.97
CA ARG A 297 -20.83 18.63 -33.71
C ARG A 297 -20.10 17.35 -33.36
N ALA A 298 -20.18 16.97 -32.07
CA ALA A 298 -19.90 15.61 -31.63
C ALA A 298 -21.21 14.87 -31.32
N GLU A 299 -21.35 13.64 -31.80
CA GLU A 299 -22.46 12.74 -31.50
C GLU A 299 -21.93 11.53 -30.72
N ILE A 300 -22.54 11.23 -29.55
CA ILE A 300 -22.18 10.11 -28.68
C ILE A 300 -23.40 9.19 -28.51
N ILE A 301 -23.23 7.93 -28.85
CA ILE A 301 -24.24 6.90 -28.68
C ILE A 301 -23.74 5.88 -27.68
N GLY A 302 -24.35 5.82 -26.49
CA GLY A 302 -24.08 4.78 -25.51
C GLY A 302 -24.93 3.53 -25.76
N TYR A 303 -24.36 2.33 -25.57
CA TYR A 303 -25.14 1.11 -25.45
C TYR A 303 -26.09 1.25 -24.24
N ASP A 304 -25.54 1.76 -23.15
CA ASP A 304 -26.24 2.09 -21.93
C ASP A 304 -25.82 3.47 -21.40
N ARG A 305 -26.29 3.83 -20.21
CA ARG A 305 -25.95 5.09 -19.53
C ARG A 305 -24.43 5.19 -19.26
N ILE A 306 -23.79 4.08 -18.89
CA ILE A 306 -22.34 4.03 -18.61
C ILE A 306 -21.53 4.27 -19.88
N GLY A 307 -21.95 3.66 -21.00
CA GLY A 307 -21.34 3.89 -22.32
C GLY A 307 -21.44 5.35 -22.76
N LEU A 308 -22.60 5.99 -22.56
CA LEU A 308 -22.76 7.42 -22.85
C LEU A 308 -21.79 8.26 -22.00
N PHE A 309 -21.67 7.98 -20.71
CA PHE A 309 -20.74 8.66 -19.79
C PHE A 309 -19.27 8.48 -20.25
N TYR A 310 -18.86 7.26 -20.58
CA TYR A 310 -17.51 6.96 -21.06
C TYR A 310 -17.19 7.61 -22.41
N GLY A 311 -18.17 7.71 -23.29
CA GLY A 311 -18.01 8.39 -24.58
C GLY A 311 -17.69 9.89 -24.41
N VAL A 312 -18.35 10.57 -23.46
CA VAL A 312 -18.00 11.95 -23.08
C VAL A 312 -16.58 12.00 -22.51
N GLY A 313 -16.22 11.09 -21.61
CA GLY A 313 -14.86 10.99 -21.04
C GLY A 313 -13.79 10.84 -22.12
N SER A 314 -14.04 10.04 -23.16
CA SER A 314 -13.12 9.86 -24.30
C SER A 314 -12.99 11.12 -25.16
N LEU A 315 -14.08 11.84 -25.40
CA LEU A 315 -14.01 13.14 -26.06
C LEU A 315 -13.12 14.11 -25.26
N LEU A 316 -13.31 14.20 -23.94
CA LEU A 316 -12.50 15.06 -23.08
C LEU A 316 -11.03 14.61 -23.03
N SER A 317 -10.78 13.30 -23.06
CA SER A 317 -9.41 12.75 -23.15
C SER A 317 -8.72 13.19 -24.45
N ALA A 318 -9.44 13.25 -25.58
CA ALA A 318 -8.91 13.64 -26.88
C ALA A 318 -8.55 15.13 -26.98
N VAL A 319 -9.06 16.01 -26.13
CA VAL A 319 -8.82 17.46 -26.17
C VAL A 319 -7.34 17.77 -25.94
N THR A 320 -6.79 18.71 -26.73
CA THR A 320 -5.39 19.15 -26.61
C THR A 320 -5.15 19.99 -25.35
N GLU A 321 -3.95 19.93 -24.81
CA GLU A 321 -3.48 20.73 -23.67
C GLU A 321 -2.85 22.05 -24.15
N SER A 322 -3.62 22.88 -24.82
CA SER A 322 -3.18 24.20 -25.32
C SER A 322 -4.10 25.33 -24.82
N ASP A 323 -3.68 26.56 -24.96
CA ASP A 323 -4.51 27.72 -24.61
C ASP A 323 -5.71 27.89 -25.56
N THR A 324 -5.62 27.30 -26.74
CA THR A 324 -6.74 27.14 -27.68
C THR A 324 -7.07 25.64 -27.79
N PRO A 325 -7.91 25.10 -26.87
CA PRO A 325 -8.22 23.67 -26.86
C PRO A 325 -8.89 23.25 -28.18
N LYS A 326 -8.39 22.14 -28.72
CA LYS A 326 -8.89 21.54 -29.99
C LYS A 326 -9.16 20.06 -29.80
N VAL A 327 -9.99 19.49 -30.63
CA VAL A 327 -10.17 18.06 -30.77
C VAL A 327 -10.17 17.68 -32.24
N ALA A 328 -9.56 16.57 -32.59
CA ALA A 328 -9.57 16.05 -33.96
C ALA A 328 -10.98 15.54 -34.32
N ALA A 329 -11.40 15.79 -35.57
CA ALA A 329 -12.54 15.09 -36.12
C ALA A 329 -12.19 13.60 -36.25
N MET A 330 -13.08 12.71 -35.74
CA MET A 330 -12.80 11.27 -35.65
C MET A 330 -14.07 10.44 -35.52
N VAL A 331 -13.92 9.15 -35.76
CA VAL A 331 -14.90 8.12 -35.42
C VAL A 331 -14.26 7.14 -34.45
N VAL A 332 -14.93 6.88 -33.33
CA VAL A 332 -14.49 5.93 -32.30
C VAL A 332 -15.60 4.91 -32.07
N ASN A 333 -15.26 3.63 -32.08
CA ASN A 333 -16.08 2.54 -31.57
C ASN A 333 -15.32 1.89 -30.42
N ASP A 334 -15.94 1.82 -29.22
CA ASP A 334 -15.21 1.41 -28.03
C ASP A 334 -16.08 0.60 -27.08
N LYS A 335 -15.43 -0.30 -26.35
CA LYS A 335 -16.05 -1.17 -25.34
C LYS A 335 -15.01 -1.63 -24.34
N PRO A 336 -15.39 -1.93 -23.07
CA PRO A 336 -14.45 -2.45 -22.10
C PRO A 336 -13.96 -3.83 -22.50
N ARG A 337 -12.66 -4.09 -22.28
CA ARG A 337 -12.03 -5.40 -22.41
C ARG A 337 -12.41 -6.33 -21.26
N MET A 338 -12.44 -5.79 -20.02
CA MET A 338 -12.70 -6.52 -18.80
C MET A 338 -13.89 -5.93 -18.05
N GLU A 339 -14.70 -6.79 -17.40
CA GLU A 339 -15.81 -6.33 -16.59
C GLU A 339 -15.36 -5.70 -15.26
N TYR A 340 -14.36 -6.26 -14.63
CA TYR A 340 -13.79 -5.74 -13.38
C TYR A 340 -12.49 -4.98 -13.69
N ARG A 341 -12.49 -3.69 -13.43
CA ARG A 341 -11.33 -2.79 -13.59
C ARG A 341 -11.17 -2.02 -12.29
N GLY A 342 -10.33 -2.55 -11.38
CA GLY A 342 -10.36 -2.17 -9.98
C GLY A 342 -9.12 -1.47 -9.48
N VAL A 343 -9.32 -0.74 -8.39
CA VAL A 343 -8.29 -0.28 -7.47
C VAL A 343 -8.70 -0.64 -6.06
N PHE A 344 -7.76 -1.22 -5.33
CA PHE A 344 -7.87 -1.51 -3.91
C PHE A 344 -7.09 -0.48 -3.11
N LEU A 345 -7.67 -0.05 -2.00
CA LEU A 345 -7.01 0.83 -1.03
C LEU A 345 -7.17 0.28 0.38
N ASP A 346 -6.04 0.00 1.03
CA ASP A 346 -5.96 -0.33 2.45
C ASP A 346 -6.00 0.95 3.30
N VAL A 347 -7.00 1.06 4.17
CA VAL A 347 -7.11 2.09 5.20
C VAL A 347 -7.01 1.50 6.61
N GLY A 348 -6.90 0.18 6.73
CA GLY A 348 -6.75 -0.55 7.99
C GLY A 348 -5.40 -0.32 8.63
N ARG A 349 -4.30 -0.49 7.88
CA ARG A 349 -2.92 -0.32 8.40
C ARG A 349 -2.65 1.12 8.78
N ASN A 350 -2.94 2.07 7.91
CA ASN A 350 -2.96 3.50 8.22
C ASN A 350 -4.25 4.12 7.70
N PHE A 351 -4.82 5.04 8.48
CA PHE A 351 -6.05 5.73 8.10
C PHE A 351 -5.76 6.82 7.08
N HIS A 352 -6.61 6.91 6.06
CA HIS A 352 -6.55 7.92 5.03
C HIS A 352 -7.86 8.71 4.95
N SER A 353 -7.76 9.99 4.66
CA SER A 353 -8.92 10.89 4.70
C SER A 353 -9.96 10.57 3.63
N LYS A 354 -11.23 10.93 3.92
CA LYS A 354 -12.31 10.88 2.93
C LYS A 354 -11.96 11.66 1.65
N GLN A 355 -11.21 12.73 1.79
CA GLN A 355 -10.82 13.59 0.66
C GLN A 355 -9.92 12.86 -0.34
N VAL A 356 -8.92 12.11 0.13
CA VAL A 356 -8.07 11.33 -0.78
C VAL A 356 -8.82 10.17 -1.41
N VAL A 357 -9.72 9.51 -0.64
CA VAL A 357 -10.60 8.46 -1.18
C VAL A 357 -11.50 9.01 -2.29
N MET A 358 -12.15 10.14 -2.08
CA MET A 358 -13.01 10.77 -3.10
C MET A 358 -12.21 11.22 -4.31
N ARG A 359 -11.00 11.77 -4.12
CA ARG A 359 -10.12 12.18 -5.23
C ARG A 359 -9.66 10.97 -6.04
N LEU A 360 -9.33 9.85 -5.39
CA LEU A 360 -9.03 8.59 -6.08
C LEU A 360 -10.22 8.10 -6.92
N ILE A 361 -11.43 8.07 -6.35
CA ILE A 361 -12.66 7.68 -7.04
C ILE A 361 -12.91 8.58 -8.27
N ASP A 362 -12.65 9.88 -8.16
CA ASP A 362 -12.77 10.80 -9.29
C ASP A 362 -11.80 10.46 -10.42
N GLN A 363 -10.54 10.22 -10.10
CA GLN A 363 -9.54 9.83 -11.10
C GLN A 363 -9.83 8.44 -11.70
N MET A 364 -10.28 7.48 -10.90
CA MET A 364 -10.73 6.17 -11.40
C MET A 364 -11.80 6.32 -12.48
N SER A 365 -12.79 7.19 -12.24
CA SER A 365 -13.87 7.49 -13.19
C SER A 365 -13.34 8.05 -14.52
N ARG A 366 -12.37 8.97 -14.46
CA ARG A 366 -11.76 9.57 -15.66
C ARG A 366 -11.06 8.55 -16.55
N TYR A 367 -10.47 7.52 -15.96
CA TYR A 367 -9.75 6.45 -16.66
C TYR A 367 -10.58 5.16 -16.82
N LYS A 368 -11.92 5.26 -16.70
CA LYS A 368 -12.88 4.15 -16.91
C LYS A 368 -12.65 2.93 -16.02
N LEU A 369 -12.03 3.10 -14.84
CA LEU A 369 -12.03 2.12 -13.76
C LEU A 369 -13.39 2.13 -13.08
N ASN A 370 -13.90 0.96 -12.64
CA ASN A 370 -15.29 0.84 -12.19
C ASN A 370 -15.51 0.10 -10.88
N LYS A 371 -14.43 -0.38 -10.23
CA LYS A 371 -14.50 -1.09 -8.96
C LYS A 371 -13.53 -0.48 -7.97
N PHE A 372 -14.05 0.05 -6.87
CA PHE A 372 -13.26 0.50 -5.73
C PHE A 372 -13.34 -0.55 -4.63
N HIS A 373 -12.29 -1.31 -4.45
CA HIS A 373 -12.17 -2.30 -3.40
C HIS A 373 -11.63 -1.62 -2.13
N PHE A 374 -12.47 -1.52 -1.11
CA PHE A 374 -12.24 -0.72 0.07
C PHE A 374 -11.93 -1.62 1.28
N HIS A 375 -10.65 -1.77 1.59
CA HIS A 375 -10.16 -2.58 2.71
C HIS A 375 -10.26 -1.76 4.00
N LEU A 376 -11.37 -1.95 4.72
CA LEU A 376 -11.80 -1.12 5.85
C LEU A 376 -11.26 -1.57 7.19
N THR A 377 -10.72 -2.78 7.30
CA THR A 377 -10.27 -3.35 8.57
C THR A 377 -9.06 -4.26 8.40
N ASP A 378 -8.18 -4.23 9.40
CA ASP A 378 -7.03 -5.13 9.49
C ASP A 378 -6.58 -5.28 10.96
N ASP A 379 -5.45 -5.93 11.22
CA ASP A 379 -4.87 -6.07 12.55
C ASP A 379 -4.63 -4.72 13.22
N GLU A 380 -4.26 -3.71 12.45
CA GLU A 380 -3.83 -2.39 12.92
C GLU A 380 -4.96 -1.37 13.01
N GLY A 381 -6.15 -1.69 12.55
CA GLY A 381 -7.25 -0.74 12.66
C GLY A 381 -8.58 -1.15 12.04
N TRP A 382 -9.65 -0.71 12.69
CA TRP A 382 -11.03 -0.78 12.22
C TRP A 382 -11.50 0.60 11.75
N ARG A 383 -11.99 0.76 10.52
CA ARG A 383 -12.15 2.09 9.90
C ARG A 383 -13.58 2.49 9.53
N ILE A 384 -14.58 1.77 9.98
CA ILE A 384 -15.98 2.10 9.68
C ILE A 384 -16.84 2.05 10.94
N GLU A 385 -17.66 3.09 11.15
CA GLU A 385 -18.63 3.12 12.25
C GLU A 385 -19.74 2.08 12.03
N ILE A 386 -19.98 1.23 13.04
CA ILE A 386 -21.05 0.25 13.04
C ILE A 386 -22.03 0.58 14.19
N PRO A 387 -23.25 1.03 13.89
CA PRO A 387 -24.24 1.32 14.91
C PRO A 387 -24.47 0.16 15.89
N GLY A 388 -24.40 0.44 17.20
CA GLY A 388 -24.53 -0.55 18.25
C GLY A 388 -23.24 -1.27 18.67
N LEU A 389 -22.11 -1.02 17.98
CA LEU A 389 -20.78 -1.52 18.30
C LEU A 389 -19.75 -0.38 18.40
N PRO A 390 -19.93 0.57 19.36
CA PRO A 390 -19.08 1.75 19.41
C PRO A 390 -17.59 1.42 19.69
N GLU A 391 -17.30 0.32 20.38
CA GLU A 391 -15.95 -0.08 20.72
C GLU A 391 -15.08 -0.35 19.47
N LEU A 392 -15.69 -0.69 18.33
CA LEU A 392 -14.97 -0.85 17.05
C LEU A 392 -14.27 0.46 16.62
N THR A 393 -14.87 1.61 16.92
CA THR A 393 -14.28 2.92 16.61
C THR A 393 -13.67 3.61 17.83
N GLU A 394 -14.18 3.40 19.04
CA GLU A 394 -13.59 3.96 20.26
C GLU A 394 -12.23 3.33 20.61
N VAL A 395 -12.07 2.03 20.35
CA VAL A 395 -10.85 1.24 20.64
C VAL A 395 -10.17 0.80 19.35
N GLY A 396 -10.89 0.11 18.48
CA GLY A 396 -10.33 -0.54 17.27
C GLY A 396 -9.83 0.44 16.21
N SER A 397 -10.24 1.71 16.24
CA SER A 397 -9.77 2.73 15.30
C SER A 397 -8.67 3.62 15.85
N GLN A 398 -8.25 3.41 17.09
CA GLN A 398 -7.29 4.27 17.79
C GLN A 398 -6.01 3.51 18.12
N ARG A 399 -4.85 4.15 17.99
CA ARG A 399 -3.55 3.62 18.42
C ARG A 399 -2.93 4.54 19.45
N CYS A 400 -2.59 4.00 20.60
CA CYS A 400 -1.90 4.72 21.67
C CYS A 400 -1.21 3.73 22.61
N HIS A 401 -0.37 4.25 23.51
CA HIS A 401 0.28 3.41 24.52
C HIS A 401 -0.70 3.05 25.66
N ASP A 402 -1.45 1.97 25.47
CA ASP A 402 -2.25 1.31 26.49
C ASP A 402 -1.97 -0.20 26.50
N LEU A 403 -1.12 -0.66 27.42
CA LEU A 403 -0.72 -2.07 27.49
C LEU A 403 -1.90 -3.02 27.77
N THR A 404 -3.03 -2.51 28.22
CA THR A 404 -4.25 -3.28 28.46
C THR A 404 -5.16 -3.38 27.23
N GLU A 405 -4.95 -2.50 26.27
CA GLU A 405 -5.76 -2.37 25.05
C GLU A 405 -7.26 -2.24 25.29
N GLN A 406 -7.61 -1.54 26.39
CA GLN A 406 -9.00 -1.24 26.72
C GLN A 406 -9.47 0.10 26.13
N LYS A 407 -8.53 0.99 25.76
CA LYS A 407 -8.82 2.33 25.23
C LYS A 407 -8.38 2.51 23.77
N CYS A 408 -7.39 1.75 23.34
CA CYS A 408 -6.83 1.82 22.01
C CYS A 408 -6.01 0.55 21.75
N LEU A 409 -5.72 0.30 20.48
CA LEU A 409 -4.71 -0.69 20.05
C LEU A 409 -3.33 -0.18 20.40
N LEU A 410 -2.38 -1.08 20.65
CA LEU A 410 -0.98 -0.71 20.81
C LEU A 410 -0.43 -0.05 19.54
N PRO A 411 0.53 0.90 19.68
CA PRO A 411 1.16 1.54 18.54
C PRO A 411 1.80 0.53 17.59
N GLN A 412 1.61 0.74 16.30
CA GLN A 412 2.18 -0.04 15.19
C GLN A 412 2.58 0.91 14.05
N LEU A 413 3.46 0.49 13.17
CA LEU A 413 3.81 1.14 11.90
C LEU A 413 4.26 2.61 12.08
N GLY A 414 4.92 2.90 13.19
CA GLY A 414 5.44 4.24 13.46
C GLY A 414 4.36 5.26 13.86
N SER A 415 3.27 4.84 14.48
CA SER A 415 2.21 5.76 14.93
C SER A 415 2.59 6.63 16.13
N GLY A 416 3.54 6.17 16.98
CA GLY A 416 3.94 6.92 18.19
C GLY A 416 3.06 6.65 19.40
N ALA A 417 3.27 7.42 20.46
CA ALA A 417 2.73 7.14 21.79
C ALA A 417 1.27 7.52 22.01
N ASP A 418 0.78 8.52 21.33
CA ASP A 418 -0.60 9.05 21.49
C ASP A 418 -1.47 8.73 20.28
N ASN A 419 -2.78 9.01 20.38
CA ASN A 419 -3.74 8.72 19.33
C ASN A 419 -3.90 9.82 18.27
N ASN A 420 -3.14 10.90 18.33
CA ASN A 420 -3.14 11.95 17.31
C ASN A 420 -2.15 11.61 16.19
N ASN A 421 -2.44 10.57 15.43
CA ASN A 421 -1.55 10.03 14.41
C ASN A 421 -2.34 9.45 13.22
N MET A 422 -1.68 9.18 12.11
CA MET A 422 -2.30 8.58 10.90
C MET A 422 -2.71 7.10 11.07
N GLY A 423 -2.28 6.44 12.15
CA GLY A 423 -2.77 5.12 12.53
C GLY A 423 -4.15 5.16 13.20
N SER A 424 -4.67 6.33 13.55
CA SER A 424 -5.95 6.54 14.22
C SER A 424 -6.93 7.27 13.31
N GLY A 425 -8.19 6.84 13.33
CA GLY A 425 -9.26 7.45 12.56
C GLY A 425 -10.22 6.41 11.96
N TYR A 426 -11.38 6.88 11.53
CA TYR A 426 -12.41 6.06 10.92
C TYR A 426 -13.36 6.93 10.08
N PHE A 427 -14.11 6.30 9.19
CA PHE A 427 -15.23 6.91 8.47
C PHE A 427 -16.49 6.76 9.33
N THR A 428 -17.15 7.88 9.60
CA THR A 428 -18.49 7.84 10.18
C THR A 428 -19.46 7.17 9.21
N ARG A 429 -20.60 6.74 9.72
CA ARG A 429 -21.69 6.23 8.89
C ARG A 429 -22.06 7.19 7.75
N ASP A 430 -22.14 8.49 8.05
CA ASP A 430 -22.47 9.51 7.06
C ASP A 430 -21.33 9.71 6.04
N ASP A 431 -20.05 9.65 6.45
CA ASP A 431 -18.91 9.69 5.54
C ASP A 431 -18.94 8.53 4.54
N TYR A 432 -19.23 7.32 5.01
CA TYR A 432 -19.32 6.16 4.13
C TYR A 432 -20.47 6.28 3.13
N ILE A 433 -21.64 6.73 3.57
CA ILE A 433 -22.81 6.99 2.69
C ILE A 433 -22.47 8.08 1.65
N GLU A 434 -21.74 9.13 2.04
CA GLU A 434 -21.27 10.16 1.10
C GLU A 434 -20.33 9.59 0.04
N ILE A 435 -19.37 8.74 0.44
CA ILE A 435 -18.46 8.04 -0.48
C ILE A 435 -19.27 7.18 -1.47
N LEU A 436 -20.26 6.44 -1.00
CA LEU A 436 -21.13 5.60 -1.85
C LEU A 436 -21.86 6.43 -2.92
N ARG A 437 -22.46 7.55 -2.52
CA ARG A 437 -23.16 8.46 -3.43
C ARG A 437 -22.20 9.08 -4.45
N TYR A 438 -21.03 9.50 -3.99
CA TYR A 438 -19.99 10.07 -4.83
C TYR A 438 -19.48 9.09 -5.89
N ALA A 439 -19.27 7.83 -5.49
CA ALA A 439 -18.88 6.75 -6.39
C ALA A 439 -19.98 6.40 -7.41
N LYS A 440 -21.25 6.36 -6.96
CA LYS A 440 -22.41 6.12 -7.82
C LYS A 440 -22.47 7.11 -8.99
N ASP A 441 -22.31 8.40 -8.71
CA ASP A 441 -22.37 9.44 -9.74
C ASP A 441 -21.20 9.36 -10.74
N ARG A 442 -20.17 8.55 -10.41
CA ARG A 442 -18.99 8.26 -11.23
C ARG A 442 -18.99 6.86 -11.85
N ASN A 443 -20.10 6.14 -11.73
CA ASN A 443 -20.27 4.77 -12.23
C ASN A 443 -19.24 3.77 -11.63
N ILE A 444 -18.91 3.93 -10.35
CA ILE A 444 -17.99 3.08 -9.60
C ILE A 444 -18.74 2.32 -8.52
N GLU A 445 -18.60 1.00 -8.49
CA GLU A 445 -19.06 0.15 -7.40
C GLU A 445 -18.02 0.17 -6.28
N VAL A 446 -18.47 0.49 -5.05
CA VAL A 446 -17.65 0.34 -3.84
C VAL A 446 -17.87 -1.07 -3.30
N ILE A 447 -16.79 -1.81 -3.14
CA ILE A 447 -16.77 -3.17 -2.61
C ILE A 447 -16.16 -3.11 -1.22
N PRO A 448 -16.96 -3.16 -0.13
CA PRO A 448 -16.43 -3.17 1.22
C PRO A 448 -15.75 -4.50 1.53
N GLU A 449 -14.59 -4.44 2.15
CA GLU A 449 -13.89 -5.58 2.74
C GLU A 449 -13.80 -5.42 4.25
N ILE A 450 -14.23 -6.46 4.95
CA ILE A 450 -13.98 -6.68 6.37
C ILE A 450 -13.22 -7.99 6.45
N ASP A 451 -11.93 -7.93 6.69
CA ASP A 451 -11.07 -9.11 6.62
C ASP A 451 -11.31 -10.07 7.78
N MET A 452 -11.39 -11.36 7.45
CA MET A 452 -11.66 -12.44 8.37
C MET A 452 -11.34 -13.81 7.77
N PRO A 453 -10.98 -14.85 8.54
CA PRO A 453 -10.85 -14.83 10.01
C PRO A 453 -9.51 -14.32 10.51
N ALA A 454 -8.46 -14.20 9.68
CA ALA A 454 -7.20 -13.54 10.01
C ALA A 454 -7.28 -12.03 9.77
N HIS A 455 -6.22 -11.28 10.04
CA HIS A 455 -6.16 -9.82 9.93
C HIS A 455 -7.30 -9.11 10.69
N ALA A 456 -7.76 -9.72 11.78
CA ALA A 456 -8.96 -9.32 12.51
C ALA A 456 -8.68 -8.72 13.90
N ARG A 457 -7.40 -8.45 14.24
CA ARG A 457 -7.01 -8.05 15.60
C ARG A 457 -7.73 -6.81 16.09
N ALA A 458 -7.91 -5.80 15.26
CA ALA A 458 -8.61 -4.59 15.67
C ALA A 458 -10.06 -4.89 16.11
N ALA A 459 -10.77 -5.77 15.40
CA ALA A 459 -12.10 -6.23 15.80
C ALA A 459 -12.07 -7.08 17.07
N VAL A 460 -11.12 -8.02 17.16
CA VAL A 460 -10.97 -8.92 18.30
C VAL A 460 -10.70 -8.13 19.57
N VAL A 461 -9.76 -7.20 19.55
CA VAL A 461 -9.39 -6.36 20.71
C VAL A 461 -10.57 -5.44 21.10
N ALA A 462 -11.24 -4.82 20.14
CA ALA A 462 -12.40 -3.97 20.39
C ALA A 462 -13.56 -4.76 21.04
N MET A 463 -13.83 -5.98 20.58
CA MET A 463 -14.89 -6.83 21.14
C MET A 463 -14.52 -7.40 22.51
N GLU A 464 -13.23 -7.63 22.81
CA GLU A 464 -12.79 -7.97 24.17
C GLU A 464 -12.90 -6.75 25.12
N ALA A 465 -12.62 -5.54 24.67
CA ALA A 465 -12.86 -4.33 25.45
C ALA A 465 -14.37 -4.17 25.74
N ARG A 466 -15.24 -4.44 24.77
CA ARG A 466 -16.70 -4.50 24.95
C ARG A 466 -17.10 -5.58 25.97
N TYR A 467 -16.59 -6.79 25.83
CA TYR A 467 -16.83 -7.88 26.77
C TYR A 467 -16.51 -7.44 28.21
N ASN A 468 -15.31 -6.90 28.45
CA ASN A 468 -14.89 -6.45 29.77
C ASN A 468 -15.79 -5.33 30.34
N LYS A 469 -16.19 -4.38 29.51
CA LYS A 469 -17.06 -3.26 29.87
C LYS A 469 -18.45 -3.75 30.30
N LEU A 470 -19.07 -4.63 29.50
CA LEU A 470 -20.43 -5.13 29.74
C LEU A 470 -20.49 -6.14 30.88
N SER A 471 -19.51 -7.05 31.00
CA SER A 471 -19.40 -7.96 32.15
C SER A 471 -19.22 -7.19 33.46
N ALA A 472 -18.40 -6.14 33.49
CA ALA A 472 -18.25 -5.29 34.65
C ALA A 472 -19.54 -4.55 35.03
N ALA A 473 -20.43 -4.29 34.07
CA ALA A 473 -21.77 -3.73 34.29
C ALA A 473 -22.83 -4.80 34.63
N GLY A 474 -22.49 -6.08 34.63
CA GLY A 474 -23.39 -7.20 34.90
C GLY A 474 -24.25 -7.67 33.74
N ASP A 475 -23.98 -7.19 32.53
CA ASP A 475 -24.65 -7.65 31.29
C ASP A 475 -23.85 -8.77 30.62
N GLU A 476 -23.95 -9.96 31.18
CA GLU A 476 -23.23 -11.14 30.64
C GLU A 476 -23.76 -11.59 29.27
N GLN A 477 -25.04 -11.37 28.98
CA GLN A 477 -25.61 -11.70 27.67
C GLN A 477 -25.03 -10.77 26.59
N GLY A 478 -25.12 -9.46 26.78
CA GLY A 478 -24.59 -8.48 25.84
C GLY A 478 -23.07 -8.57 25.67
N ALA A 479 -22.36 -8.94 26.76
CA ALA A 479 -20.90 -9.14 26.74
C ALA A 479 -20.49 -10.27 25.79
N ASN A 480 -21.22 -11.39 25.78
CA ASN A 480 -20.89 -12.58 24.98
C ASN A 480 -21.50 -12.57 23.57
N GLU A 481 -22.47 -11.69 23.27
CA GLU A 481 -23.22 -11.68 22.00
C GLU A 481 -22.33 -11.58 20.75
N TYR A 482 -21.25 -10.77 20.82
CA TYR A 482 -20.34 -10.51 19.71
C TYR A 482 -18.87 -10.80 20.07
N ARG A 483 -18.63 -11.63 21.08
CA ARG A 483 -17.28 -12.00 21.46
C ARG A 483 -16.61 -12.84 20.39
N LEU A 484 -15.36 -12.48 20.01
CA LEU A 484 -14.65 -13.09 18.88
C LEU A 484 -13.55 -14.09 19.30
N VAL A 485 -13.34 -14.25 20.61
CA VAL A 485 -12.33 -15.14 21.20
C VAL A 485 -13.00 -16.27 21.96
N ASP A 486 -12.54 -17.51 21.71
CA ASP A 486 -12.86 -18.64 22.60
C ASP A 486 -11.96 -18.54 23.84
N PRO A 487 -12.51 -18.30 25.04
CA PRO A 487 -11.68 -18.23 26.25
C PRO A 487 -10.95 -19.54 26.59
N SER A 488 -11.39 -20.67 26.03
CA SER A 488 -10.71 -21.98 26.20
C SER A 488 -9.49 -22.15 25.30
N ASP A 489 -9.33 -21.28 24.28
CA ASP A 489 -8.24 -21.41 23.31
C ASP A 489 -6.91 -20.94 23.91
N THR A 490 -6.02 -21.88 24.13
CA THR A 490 -4.66 -21.66 24.62
C THR A 490 -3.61 -21.85 23.53
N SER A 491 -4.01 -21.81 22.24
CA SER A 491 -3.09 -21.94 21.12
C SER A 491 -2.02 -20.85 21.14
N ILE A 492 -0.79 -21.26 20.86
CA ILE A 492 0.36 -20.37 20.66
C ILE A 492 0.54 -20.23 19.15
N THR A 493 0.12 -19.10 18.60
CA THR A 493 0.17 -18.82 17.16
C THR A 493 0.84 -17.48 16.89
N THR A 494 1.49 -17.39 15.75
CA THR A 494 2.13 -16.16 15.28
C THR A 494 1.61 -15.87 13.88
N SER A 495 0.97 -14.71 13.69
CA SER A 495 0.48 -14.26 12.37
C SER A 495 1.64 -13.87 11.46
N VAL A 496 1.36 -13.64 10.19
CA VAL A 496 2.36 -13.23 9.18
C VAL A 496 3.04 -11.92 9.58
N GLN A 497 2.34 -11.04 10.29
CA GLN A 497 2.87 -9.77 10.80
C GLN A 497 3.29 -9.84 12.28
N PHE A 498 3.54 -11.04 12.80
CA PHE A 498 4.05 -11.31 14.16
C PHE A 498 3.10 -10.92 15.30
N TYR A 499 1.79 -10.87 15.05
CA TYR A 499 0.77 -10.80 16.11
C TYR A 499 0.52 -12.17 16.73
N ASP A 500 -0.03 -12.17 17.94
CA ASP A 500 -0.50 -13.37 18.64
C ASP A 500 -1.87 -13.86 18.08
N LYS A 501 -2.45 -14.87 18.74
CA LYS A 501 -3.75 -15.46 18.36
C LYS A 501 -4.91 -14.45 18.26
N ARG A 502 -4.78 -13.21 18.76
CA ARG A 502 -5.77 -12.16 18.64
C ARG A 502 -5.83 -11.54 17.23
N SER A 503 -4.87 -11.88 16.35
CA SER A 503 -4.98 -11.59 14.93
C SER A 503 -6.11 -12.37 14.23
N TYR A 504 -6.64 -13.41 14.90
CA TYR A 504 -7.66 -14.30 14.32
C TYR A 504 -8.95 -14.23 15.14
N LEU A 505 -10.08 -13.86 14.51
CA LEU A 505 -11.38 -14.17 15.12
C LEU A 505 -11.61 -15.69 15.09
N ASN A 506 -12.33 -16.22 16.07
CA ASN A 506 -12.59 -17.65 16.13
C ASN A 506 -13.79 -18.02 15.24
N PRO A 507 -13.60 -18.79 14.15
CA PRO A 507 -14.63 -19.08 13.15
C PRO A 507 -15.65 -20.10 13.64
N CYS A 508 -15.44 -20.72 14.81
CA CYS A 508 -16.26 -21.79 15.34
C CYS A 508 -17.29 -21.31 16.38
N LEU A 509 -17.35 -19.99 16.64
CA LEU A 509 -18.26 -19.41 17.62
C LEU A 509 -19.55 -18.86 16.95
N ASP A 510 -20.71 -19.10 17.54
CA ASP A 510 -21.94 -18.47 17.12
C ASP A 510 -21.88 -16.95 17.25
N SER A 511 -21.15 -16.42 18.27
CA SER A 511 -20.92 -14.99 18.46
C SER A 511 -20.11 -14.35 17.33
N SER A 512 -19.17 -15.09 16.72
CA SER A 512 -18.46 -14.61 15.52
C SER A 512 -19.40 -14.48 14.33
N GLN A 513 -20.30 -15.46 14.14
CA GLN A 513 -21.33 -15.38 13.09
C GLN A 513 -22.33 -14.25 13.36
N ASN A 514 -22.72 -14.02 14.62
CA ASN A 514 -23.56 -12.89 15.01
C ASN A 514 -22.90 -11.55 14.70
N PHE A 515 -21.61 -11.42 15.01
CA PHE A 515 -20.82 -10.23 14.68
C PHE A 515 -20.82 -9.95 13.18
N VAL A 516 -20.46 -10.95 12.34
CA VAL A 516 -20.45 -10.80 10.89
C VAL A 516 -21.83 -10.40 10.37
N ASN A 517 -22.89 -11.05 10.85
CA ASN A 517 -24.27 -10.77 10.46
C ASN A 517 -24.68 -9.32 10.82
N LYS A 518 -24.25 -8.83 11.99
CA LYS A 518 -24.50 -7.45 12.42
C LYS A 518 -23.78 -6.48 11.51
N VAL A 519 -22.47 -6.66 11.28
CA VAL A 519 -21.66 -5.78 10.44
C VAL A 519 -22.20 -5.72 9.01
N VAL A 520 -22.45 -6.88 8.38
CA VAL A 520 -23.03 -6.95 7.03
C VAL A 520 -24.36 -6.20 6.95
N SER A 521 -25.26 -6.39 7.94
CA SER A 521 -26.59 -5.74 7.95
C SER A 521 -26.48 -4.23 8.03
N GLU A 522 -25.60 -3.69 8.87
CA GLU A 522 -25.41 -2.24 9.02
C GLU A 522 -24.79 -1.63 7.75
N VAL A 523 -23.79 -2.29 7.16
CA VAL A 523 -23.21 -1.84 5.89
C VAL A 523 -24.24 -1.88 4.76
N MET A 524 -25.07 -2.93 4.69
CA MET A 524 -26.18 -3.00 3.72
C MET A 524 -27.15 -1.83 3.89
N GLN A 525 -27.51 -1.49 5.11
CA GLN A 525 -28.39 -0.34 5.39
C GLN A 525 -27.76 0.96 4.89
N MET A 526 -26.45 1.18 5.08
CA MET A 526 -25.74 2.36 4.55
C MET A 526 -25.82 2.40 3.02
N HIS A 527 -25.65 1.26 2.36
CA HIS A 527 -25.77 1.12 0.90
C HIS A 527 -27.19 1.44 0.41
N ASP A 528 -28.23 0.96 1.10
CA ASP A 528 -29.63 1.21 0.75
C ASP A 528 -29.95 2.71 0.89
N GLU A 529 -29.49 3.36 1.95
CA GLU A 529 -29.66 4.81 2.17
C GLU A 529 -28.89 5.65 1.15
N ALA A 530 -27.77 5.17 0.64
CA ALA A 530 -27.05 5.78 -0.47
C ALA A 530 -27.79 5.58 -1.82
N GLY A 531 -28.76 4.66 -1.88
CA GLY A 531 -29.45 4.27 -3.11
C GLY A 531 -28.56 3.46 -4.05
N VAL A 532 -27.66 2.65 -3.50
CA VAL A 532 -26.76 1.72 -4.19
C VAL A 532 -26.73 0.39 -3.44
N PRO A 533 -27.73 -0.48 -3.61
CA PRO A 533 -27.79 -1.76 -2.90
C PRO A 533 -26.48 -2.54 -2.96
N LEU A 534 -26.06 -3.10 -1.84
CA LEU A 534 -24.85 -3.90 -1.73
C LEU A 534 -24.95 -5.16 -2.58
N LYS A 535 -24.12 -5.27 -3.62
CA LYS A 535 -24.10 -6.41 -4.55
C LYS A 535 -22.93 -7.35 -4.28
N THR A 536 -21.80 -6.79 -3.90
CA THR A 536 -20.55 -7.50 -3.68
C THR A 536 -20.02 -7.25 -2.27
N TRP A 537 -19.73 -8.32 -1.56
CA TRP A 537 -19.05 -8.29 -0.26
C TRP A 537 -17.70 -8.98 -0.41
N HIS A 538 -16.63 -8.34 0.07
CA HIS A 538 -15.32 -8.97 0.12
C HIS A 538 -15.07 -9.56 1.51
N PHE A 539 -14.80 -10.88 1.53
CA PHE A 539 -14.64 -11.66 2.75
C PHE A 539 -13.25 -11.49 3.39
N GLY A 540 -12.25 -11.04 2.62
CA GLY A 540 -10.85 -11.15 2.99
C GLY A 540 -10.36 -12.58 2.80
N GLY A 541 -9.98 -13.25 3.87
CA GLY A 541 -9.70 -14.69 3.89
C GLY A 541 -8.24 -15.04 3.74
N ASP A 542 -7.37 -14.06 3.57
CA ASP A 542 -5.93 -14.29 3.41
C ASP A 542 -5.26 -14.66 4.73
N GLU A 543 -4.17 -15.39 4.60
CA GLU A 543 -3.15 -15.65 5.61
C GLU A 543 -3.62 -16.20 6.96
N ALA A 544 -4.76 -16.91 7.02
CA ALA A 544 -5.24 -17.60 8.23
C ALA A 544 -4.33 -18.81 8.59
N LYS A 545 -3.07 -18.53 8.88
CA LYS A 545 -2.01 -19.51 9.15
C LYS A 545 -1.07 -19.03 10.23
N ASN A 546 -0.39 -19.97 10.93
CA ASN A 546 0.74 -19.63 11.76
C ASN A 546 2.01 -19.57 10.90
N ILE A 547 2.62 -18.40 10.76
CA ILE A 547 3.79 -18.20 9.90
C ILE A 547 4.99 -19.05 10.32
N ARG A 548 5.14 -19.34 11.62
CA ARG A 548 6.25 -20.13 12.16
C ARG A 548 6.15 -21.62 11.85
N LEU A 549 4.97 -22.10 11.47
CA LEU A 549 4.76 -23.48 10.98
C LEU A 549 4.93 -23.59 9.47
N GLY A 550 4.93 -22.45 8.75
CA GLY A 550 5.05 -22.39 7.30
C GLY A 550 6.42 -22.79 6.77
N ALA A 551 6.50 -23.03 5.46
CA ALA A 551 7.75 -23.33 4.75
C ALA A 551 8.78 -22.18 4.83
N GLY A 552 8.31 -20.94 5.03
CA GLY A 552 9.17 -19.76 5.16
C GLY A 552 10.10 -19.80 6.38
N PHE A 553 9.76 -20.51 7.44
CA PHE A 553 10.60 -20.65 8.64
C PHE A 553 11.47 -21.92 8.61
N GLN A 554 12.20 -22.09 7.53
CA GLN A 554 13.17 -23.18 7.34
C GLN A 554 14.49 -22.59 6.85
N ASP A 555 15.62 -23.12 7.38
CA ASP A 555 16.93 -22.87 6.81
C ASP A 555 17.03 -23.54 5.43
N LYS A 556 17.65 -22.88 4.45
CA LYS A 556 18.01 -23.47 3.15
C LYS A 556 18.82 -24.78 3.30
N ARG A 557 19.50 -24.96 4.41
CA ARG A 557 20.33 -26.14 4.78
C ARG A 557 19.55 -27.18 5.57
N GLY A 558 18.25 -26.98 5.82
CA GLY A 558 17.39 -27.88 6.55
C GLY A 558 16.49 -27.17 7.58
N PRO A 559 15.64 -27.92 8.27
CA PRO A 559 14.76 -27.38 9.29
C PRO A 559 15.57 -26.70 10.44
N ILE A 560 15.03 -25.61 10.98
CA ILE A 560 15.56 -25.01 12.24
C ILE A 560 15.35 -25.99 13.36
N GLU A 561 16.39 -26.28 14.12
CA GLU A 561 16.30 -27.19 15.28
C GLU A 561 15.42 -26.58 16.37
N PRO A 562 14.46 -27.35 16.93
CA PRO A 562 13.60 -26.89 18.02
C PRO A 562 14.42 -26.37 19.22
N GLY A 563 13.94 -25.27 19.83
CA GLY A 563 14.58 -24.67 21.01
C GLY A 563 15.89 -23.89 20.74
N LYS A 564 16.28 -23.72 19.46
CA LYS A 564 17.38 -22.86 19.07
C LYS A 564 16.86 -21.56 18.49
N GLY A 565 17.43 -20.43 18.91
CA GLY A 565 16.99 -19.09 18.49
C GLY A 565 15.64 -18.70 19.10
N ILE A 566 14.96 -17.80 18.40
CA ILE A 566 13.64 -17.27 18.84
C ILE A 566 12.46 -18.18 18.43
N ILE A 567 12.69 -19.19 17.58
CA ILE A 567 11.66 -20.05 17.02
C ILE A 567 11.74 -21.44 17.65
N ASP A 568 10.71 -21.81 18.38
CA ASP A 568 10.50 -23.16 18.89
C ASP A 568 9.23 -23.76 18.25
N LYS A 569 9.39 -24.42 17.11
CA LYS A 569 8.27 -25.02 16.36
C LYS A 569 7.47 -26.06 17.18
N GLN A 570 8.04 -26.65 18.21
CA GLN A 570 7.33 -27.61 19.09
C GLN A 570 6.30 -26.91 19.98
N ARG A 571 6.44 -25.61 20.20
CA ARG A 571 5.49 -24.80 20.98
C ARG A 571 4.45 -24.09 20.15
N GLU A 572 4.64 -24.04 18.83
CA GLU A 572 3.74 -23.34 17.93
C GLU A 572 2.57 -24.24 17.53
N ASP A 573 1.36 -23.69 17.59
CA ASP A 573 0.11 -24.35 17.22
C ASP A 573 -0.45 -23.76 15.92
N LYS A 574 -1.25 -24.55 15.19
CA LYS A 574 -2.14 -24.00 14.15
C LYS A 574 -3.16 -23.06 14.80
N PRO A 575 -3.67 -22.04 14.09
CA PRO A 575 -4.75 -21.21 14.61
C PRO A 575 -5.89 -22.08 15.13
N TRP A 576 -6.44 -21.71 16.29
CA TRP A 576 -7.58 -22.37 16.95
C TRP A 576 -7.36 -23.83 17.38
N ALA A 577 -6.16 -24.37 17.31
CA ALA A 577 -5.90 -25.79 17.57
C ALA A 577 -6.31 -26.25 18.99
N LYS A 578 -6.32 -25.34 19.96
CA LYS A 578 -6.73 -25.60 21.33
C LYS A 578 -8.09 -25.01 21.71
N SER A 579 -8.83 -24.44 20.74
CA SER A 579 -10.22 -24.00 20.92
C SER A 579 -11.14 -25.21 21.05
N LYS A 580 -11.88 -25.30 22.15
CA LYS A 580 -12.86 -26.39 22.35
C LYS A 580 -14.00 -26.34 21.34
N ALA A 581 -14.41 -25.13 20.94
CA ALA A 581 -15.44 -24.95 19.92
C ALA A 581 -15.00 -25.54 18.57
N CYS A 582 -13.78 -25.22 18.12
CA CYS A 582 -13.24 -25.74 16.87
C CYS A 582 -12.95 -27.25 16.92
N GLN A 583 -12.43 -27.74 18.05
CA GLN A 583 -12.25 -29.18 18.25
C GLN A 583 -13.59 -29.95 18.18
N ALA A 584 -14.66 -29.39 18.72
CA ALA A 584 -15.99 -30.01 18.66
C ALA A 584 -16.51 -30.12 17.21
N LEU A 585 -16.35 -29.08 16.37
CA LEU A 585 -16.73 -29.12 14.95
C LEU A 585 -15.96 -30.22 14.18
N ILE A 586 -14.68 -30.36 14.44
CA ILE A 586 -13.86 -31.41 13.80
C ILE A 586 -14.28 -32.78 14.30
N GLN A 587 -14.55 -32.98 15.59
CA GLN A 587 -15.00 -34.25 16.16
C GLN A 587 -16.39 -34.67 15.65
N GLN A 588 -17.28 -33.71 15.39
CA GLN A 588 -18.61 -33.95 14.81
C GLN A 588 -18.55 -34.29 13.30
N GLY A 589 -17.41 -34.04 12.66
CA GLY A 589 -17.18 -34.27 11.24
C GLY A 589 -17.70 -33.15 10.32
N ASP A 590 -18.07 -32.01 10.87
CA ASP A 590 -18.51 -30.83 10.08
C ASP A 590 -17.34 -30.20 9.32
N VAL A 591 -16.12 -30.32 9.85
CA VAL A 591 -14.87 -29.87 9.23
C VAL A 591 -13.82 -30.96 9.37
N SER A 592 -13.00 -31.17 8.35
CA SER A 592 -12.02 -32.27 8.33
C SER A 592 -10.86 -32.07 9.31
N ASP A 593 -10.35 -30.83 9.40
CA ASP A 593 -9.22 -30.45 10.25
C ASP A 593 -9.14 -28.91 10.40
N PHE A 594 -8.12 -28.43 11.13
CA PHE A 594 -7.94 -26.99 11.40
C PHE A 594 -7.61 -26.17 10.15
N ASP A 595 -6.99 -26.73 9.12
CA ASP A 595 -6.65 -26.01 7.90
C ASP A 595 -7.91 -25.66 7.06
N HIS A 596 -9.01 -26.43 7.22
CA HIS A 596 -10.27 -26.22 6.52
C HIS A 596 -11.25 -25.27 7.23
N LEU A 597 -10.91 -24.77 8.44
CA LEU A 597 -11.81 -23.91 9.21
C LEU A 597 -12.09 -22.57 8.50
N SER A 598 -11.08 -21.98 7.84
CA SER A 598 -11.24 -20.71 7.12
C SER A 598 -12.23 -20.85 5.95
N SER A 599 -12.10 -21.88 5.13
CA SER A 599 -13.02 -22.13 4.01
C SER A 599 -14.41 -22.57 4.47
N HIS A 600 -14.52 -23.30 5.59
CA HIS A 600 -15.81 -23.60 6.23
C HIS A 600 -16.53 -22.31 6.64
N PHE A 601 -15.82 -21.40 7.30
CA PHE A 601 -16.36 -20.12 7.70
C PHE A 601 -16.78 -19.26 6.50
N ALA A 602 -15.97 -19.22 5.44
CA ALA A 602 -16.31 -18.53 4.19
C ALA A 602 -17.61 -19.07 3.58
N LYS A 603 -17.85 -20.38 3.62
CA LYS A 603 -19.12 -20.99 3.16
C LYS A 603 -20.30 -20.56 4.02
N GLN A 604 -20.15 -20.47 5.34
CA GLN A 604 -21.19 -19.98 6.25
C GLN A 604 -21.52 -18.51 5.98
N VAL A 605 -20.49 -17.68 5.80
CA VAL A 605 -20.66 -16.25 5.45
C VAL A 605 -21.36 -16.11 4.09
N SER A 606 -20.96 -16.88 3.08
CA SER A 606 -21.60 -16.84 1.75
C SER A 606 -23.09 -17.16 1.81
N LYS A 607 -23.50 -18.10 2.68
CA LYS A 607 -24.90 -18.44 2.91
C LYS A 607 -25.66 -17.28 3.56
N SER A 608 -25.05 -16.63 4.55
CA SER A 608 -25.64 -15.45 5.18
C SER A 608 -25.80 -14.29 4.19
N LEU A 609 -24.78 -14.05 3.35
CA LEU A 609 -24.81 -13.02 2.29
C LEU A 609 -25.96 -13.29 1.30
N GLN A 610 -26.08 -14.52 0.82
CA GLN A 610 -27.15 -14.92 -0.10
C GLN A 610 -28.52 -14.72 0.51
N GLN A 611 -28.74 -15.11 1.78
CA GLN A 611 -30.00 -14.91 2.50
C GLN A 611 -30.39 -13.43 2.62
N LYS A 612 -29.41 -12.54 2.65
CA LYS A 612 -29.60 -11.07 2.69
C LYS A 612 -29.73 -10.45 1.29
N GLY A 613 -29.60 -11.22 0.22
CA GLY A 613 -29.72 -10.75 -1.16
C GLY A 613 -28.42 -10.21 -1.77
N VAL A 614 -27.28 -10.40 -1.11
CA VAL A 614 -25.95 -10.10 -1.70
C VAL A 614 -25.63 -11.18 -2.73
N THR A 615 -25.42 -10.78 -3.98
CA THR A 615 -25.31 -11.72 -5.11
C THR A 615 -23.89 -12.23 -5.33
N THR A 616 -22.88 -11.52 -4.83
CA THR A 616 -21.48 -11.84 -5.08
C THR A 616 -20.66 -11.82 -3.79
N MET A 617 -19.98 -12.92 -3.49
CA MET A 617 -18.89 -12.96 -2.53
C MET A 617 -17.56 -12.86 -3.28
N GLN A 618 -16.69 -11.99 -2.83
CA GLN A 618 -15.31 -11.85 -3.31
C GLN A 618 -14.36 -12.14 -2.17
N ALA A 619 -13.19 -12.73 -2.43
CA ALA A 619 -12.19 -13.04 -1.41
C ALA A 619 -10.79 -13.14 -2.01
N TRP A 620 -9.78 -13.01 -1.17
CA TRP A 620 -8.43 -13.44 -1.50
C TRP A 620 -8.41 -14.97 -1.66
N GLN A 621 -7.56 -15.47 -2.54
CA GLN A 621 -7.53 -16.89 -2.90
C GLN A 621 -7.35 -17.85 -1.69
N ASP A 622 -6.63 -17.42 -0.66
CA ASP A 622 -6.37 -18.23 0.53
C ASP A 622 -7.65 -18.64 1.26
N GLY A 623 -8.64 -17.73 1.33
CA GLY A 623 -9.91 -17.98 1.98
C GLY A 623 -10.81 -18.98 1.25
N LEU A 624 -10.49 -19.29 -0.01
CA LEU A 624 -11.28 -20.15 -0.90
C LEU A 624 -10.56 -21.45 -1.28
N LYS A 625 -9.29 -21.61 -0.93
CA LYS A 625 -8.38 -22.65 -1.47
C LYS A 625 -8.85 -24.09 -1.26
N ASP A 626 -9.56 -24.35 -0.15
CA ASP A 626 -10.01 -25.71 0.23
C ASP A 626 -11.41 -26.05 -0.30
N ALA A 627 -12.03 -25.15 -1.06
CA ALA A 627 -13.26 -25.43 -1.77
C ALA A 627 -12.98 -26.15 -3.10
N SER A 628 -13.84 -27.10 -3.48
CA SER A 628 -13.67 -27.84 -4.71
C SER A 628 -13.96 -26.99 -5.94
N SER A 629 -14.89 -26.04 -5.82
CA SER A 629 -15.28 -25.11 -6.88
C SER A 629 -16.05 -23.92 -6.32
N ALA A 630 -16.29 -22.92 -7.16
CA ALA A 630 -17.15 -21.77 -6.84
C ALA A 630 -18.59 -22.19 -6.44
N LYS A 631 -19.06 -23.36 -6.87
CA LYS A 631 -20.39 -23.89 -6.55
C LYS A 631 -20.56 -24.34 -5.10
N ASP A 632 -19.46 -24.44 -4.36
CA ASP A 632 -19.51 -24.78 -2.93
C ASP A 632 -20.01 -23.61 -2.06
N PHE A 633 -20.11 -22.42 -2.64
CA PHE A 633 -20.58 -21.21 -1.99
C PHE A 633 -22.03 -20.90 -2.40
N ALA A 634 -22.76 -20.22 -1.52
CA ALA A 634 -24.19 -20.00 -1.71
C ALA A 634 -24.54 -18.79 -2.58
N THR A 635 -23.63 -17.81 -2.72
CA THR A 635 -23.86 -16.62 -3.56
C THR A 635 -23.85 -16.97 -5.04
N ASP A 636 -24.60 -16.22 -5.87
CA ASP A 636 -24.70 -16.46 -7.32
C ASP A 636 -23.35 -16.44 -8.02
N ASN A 637 -22.43 -15.57 -7.56
CA ASN A 637 -21.09 -15.42 -8.07
C ASN A 637 -20.06 -15.48 -6.95
N VAL A 638 -18.90 -16.09 -7.25
CA VAL A 638 -17.73 -16.04 -6.37
C VAL A 638 -16.55 -15.52 -7.15
N ARG A 639 -15.99 -14.41 -6.68
CA ARG A 639 -14.77 -13.81 -7.25
C ARG A 639 -13.58 -14.14 -6.40
N VAL A 640 -12.45 -14.35 -7.05
CA VAL A 640 -11.18 -14.56 -6.41
C VAL A 640 -10.20 -13.47 -6.82
N ASN A 641 -9.66 -12.73 -5.85
CA ASN A 641 -8.48 -11.91 -6.04
C ASN A 641 -7.28 -12.85 -6.05
N PHE A 642 -6.72 -13.05 -7.24
CA PHE A 642 -5.60 -13.96 -7.45
C PHE A 642 -4.29 -13.20 -7.30
N TRP A 643 -3.50 -13.50 -6.24
CA TRP A 643 -2.31 -12.76 -5.84
C TRP A 643 -1.02 -13.58 -5.78
N ASP A 644 -0.98 -14.79 -6.39
CA ASP A 644 0.29 -15.50 -6.55
C ASP A 644 1.25 -14.70 -7.43
N THR A 645 2.49 -14.63 -6.99
CA THR A 645 3.59 -14.04 -7.77
C THR A 645 3.88 -14.89 -9.00
N LEU A 646 3.99 -14.27 -10.17
CA LEU A 646 4.09 -15.01 -11.43
C LEU A 646 5.28 -15.97 -11.47
N TYR A 647 6.49 -15.52 -11.16
CA TYR A 647 7.69 -16.35 -11.21
C TYR A 647 7.75 -17.44 -10.13
N TRP A 648 6.82 -17.46 -9.15
CA TRP A 648 6.61 -18.55 -8.19
C TRP A 648 5.50 -19.53 -8.61
N GLY A 649 5.10 -19.50 -9.88
CA GLY A 649 4.10 -20.43 -10.44
C GLY A 649 2.72 -19.79 -10.66
N GLY A 650 2.53 -18.52 -10.35
CA GLY A 650 1.26 -17.81 -10.57
C GLY A 650 0.80 -17.82 -12.03
N PHE A 651 1.72 -17.96 -12.98
CA PHE A 651 1.41 -18.09 -14.41
C PHE A 651 0.63 -19.37 -14.77
N ASP A 652 0.61 -20.37 -13.89
CA ASP A 652 -0.10 -21.65 -14.08
C ASP A 652 -1.26 -21.85 -13.09
N SER A 653 -1.11 -21.40 -11.83
CA SER A 653 -2.11 -21.60 -10.78
C SER A 653 -3.38 -20.77 -10.99
N ALA A 654 -3.33 -19.63 -11.69
CA ALA A 654 -4.52 -18.86 -12.06
C ALA A 654 -5.53 -19.64 -12.89
N ASN A 655 -5.03 -20.55 -13.76
CA ASN A 655 -5.88 -21.41 -14.59
C ASN A 655 -6.75 -22.35 -13.74
N ASP A 656 -6.25 -22.84 -12.61
CA ASP A 656 -6.99 -23.73 -11.72
C ASP A 656 -8.22 -23.03 -11.14
N TRP A 657 -8.07 -21.75 -10.73
CA TRP A 657 -9.18 -20.96 -10.21
C TRP A 657 -10.26 -20.73 -11.28
N ALA A 658 -9.86 -20.32 -12.48
CA ALA A 658 -10.80 -20.12 -13.58
C ALA A 658 -11.53 -21.42 -13.97
N ASN A 659 -10.81 -22.55 -14.01
CA ASN A 659 -11.38 -23.85 -14.34
C ASN A 659 -12.31 -24.41 -13.24
N LYS A 660 -12.15 -23.96 -11.98
CA LYS A 660 -13.09 -24.26 -10.88
C LYS A 660 -14.33 -23.36 -10.88
N GLY A 661 -14.48 -22.48 -11.89
CA GLY A 661 -15.66 -21.63 -12.08
C GLY A 661 -15.65 -20.30 -11.30
N TYR A 662 -14.52 -19.90 -10.75
CA TYR A 662 -14.38 -18.60 -10.12
C TYR A 662 -14.23 -17.49 -11.16
N GLN A 663 -14.77 -16.30 -10.87
CA GLN A 663 -14.47 -15.07 -11.59
C GLN A 663 -13.09 -14.55 -11.12
N VAL A 664 -12.05 -14.79 -11.92
CA VAL A 664 -10.68 -14.47 -11.53
C VAL A 664 -10.40 -12.97 -11.77
N VAL A 665 -10.03 -12.27 -10.71
CA VAL A 665 -9.51 -10.89 -10.71
C VAL A 665 -8.01 -10.96 -10.50
N ILE A 666 -7.24 -10.63 -11.52
CA ILE A 666 -5.78 -10.65 -11.48
C ILE A 666 -5.27 -9.54 -10.55
N SER A 667 -4.49 -9.91 -9.56
CA SER A 667 -3.94 -9.05 -8.51
C SER A 667 -2.48 -9.40 -8.20
N ASN A 668 -1.69 -9.80 -9.22
CA ASN A 668 -0.33 -10.30 -9.04
C ASN A 668 0.59 -9.25 -8.43
N PRO A 669 1.24 -9.51 -7.27
CA PRO A 669 1.99 -8.53 -6.53
C PRO A 669 3.28 -8.08 -7.21
N ASP A 670 3.85 -8.88 -8.08
CA ASP A 670 5.02 -8.52 -8.86
C ASP A 670 4.75 -7.49 -9.98
N TYR A 671 3.48 -7.15 -10.24
CA TYR A 671 3.07 -6.15 -11.24
C TYR A 671 2.17 -5.06 -10.69
N VAL A 672 1.11 -5.42 -9.96
CA VAL A 672 0.00 -4.52 -9.64
C VAL A 672 -0.19 -4.29 -8.13
N TYR A 673 0.77 -4.67 -7.29
CA TYR A 673 0.85 -4.17 -5.91
C TYR A 673 1.64 -2.85 -5.91
N PHE A 674 0.93 -1.76 -5.66
CA PHE A 674 1.47 -0.41 -5.74
C PHE A 674 2.16 0.04 -4.45
N ASP A 675 2.17 -0.80 -3.41
CA ASP A 675 3.06 -0.71 -2.26
C ASP A 675 4.51 -1.17 -2.58
N MET A 676 4.75 -1.83 -3.72
CA MET A 676 6.10 -2.09 -4.22
C MET A 676 6.75 -0.80 -4.74
N PRO A 677 8.10 -0.66 -4.61
CA PRO A 677 8.80 0.54 -5.06
C PRO A 677 8.69 0.76 -6.57
N TYR A 678 8.75 2.02 -7.01
CA TYR A 678 8.82 2.34 -8.44
C TYR A 678 10.17 1.96 -9.07
N GLU A 679 11.24 2.00 -8.29
CA GLU A 679 12.59 1.67 -8.80
C GLU A 679 13.46 1.05 -7.71
N VAL A 680 14.49 0.33 -8.12
CA VAL A 680 15.47 -0.28 -7.22
C VAL A 680 16.40 0.81 -6.71
N ASN A 681 15.99 1.48 -5.63
CA ASN A 681 16.77 2.54 -4.98
C ASN A 681 16.36 2.60 -3.50
N PRO A 682 17.29 2.65 -2.54
CA PRO A 682 16.95 2.75 -1.11
C PRO A 682 16.03 3.92 -0.75
N SER A 683 16.09 5.02 -1.49
CA SER A 683 15.26 6.22 -1.30
C SER A 683 13.86 6.11 -1.92
N GLU A 684 13.57 5.05 -2.68
CA GLU A 684 12.24 4.85 -3.23
C GLU A 684 11.35 4.15 -2.21
N SER A 685 10.16 4.72 -1.96
CA SER A 685 9.22 4.18 -0.98
C SER A 685 8.59 2.87 -1.46
N GLY A 686 8.37 1.95 -0.55
CA GLY A 686 7.65 0.70 -0.76
C GLY A 686 8.33 -0.51 -0.14
N TYR A 687 7.57 -1.60 -0.02
CA TYR A 687 8.10 -2.92 0.31
C TYR A 687 8.49 -3.67 -0.96
N TYR A 688 9.33 -4.70 -0.81
CA TYR A 688 9.98 -5.38 -1.94
C TYR A 688 9.94 -6.91 -1.81
N TRP A 689 8.92 -7.41 -1.13
CA TRP A 689 8.81 -8.86 -0.87
C TRP A 689 8.48 -9.65 -2.13
N ALA A 690 7.66 -9.13 -3.04
CA ALA A 690 7.26 -9.79 -4.28
C ALA A 690 8.15 -9.40 -5.48
N THR A 691 8.59 -8.15 -5.55
CA THR A 691 9.47 -7.64 -6.60
C THR A 691 10.31 -6.50 -6.08
N ARG A 692 11.50 -6.29 -6.66
CA ARG A 692 12.35 -5.15 -6.28
C ARG A 692 11.79 -3.82 -6.75
N ALA A 693 11.05 -3.82 -7.85
CA ALA A 693 10.35 -2.63 -8.34
C ALA A 693 9.18 -3.01 -9.25
N SER A 694 8.17 -2.15 -9.27
CA SER A 694 7.06 -2.17 -10.22
C SER A 694 6.78 -0.73 -10.66
N ASP A 695 7.47 -0.29 -11.73
CA ASP A 695 7.25 1.02 -12.32
C ASP A 695 6.09 1.01 -13.34
N GLU A 696 5.78 2.17 -13.87
CA GLU A 696 4.69 2.37 -14.83
C GLU A 696 4.91 1.57 -16.11
N GLN A 697 6.17 1.41 -16.55
CA GLN A 697 6.51 0.64 -17.75
C GLN A 697 6.28 -0.85 -17.54
N LYS A 698 6.59 -1.39 -16.36
CA LYS A 698 6.33 -2.78 -15.99
C LYS A 698 4.82 -3.06 -15.96
N VAL A 699 4.03 -2.19 -15.32
CA VAL A 699 2.57 -2.30 -15.31
C VAL A 699 2.00 -2.20 -16.74
N PHE A 700 2.53 -1.30 -17.57
CA PHE A 700 2.13 -1.16 -18.98
C PHE A 700 2.42 -2.41 -19.81
N ALA A 701 3.56 -3.07 -19.57
CA ALA A 701 3.98 -4.28 -20.28
C ALA A 701 3.30 -5.56 -19.80
N PHE A 702 2.43 -5.48 -18.80
CA PHE A 702 1.73 -6.61 -18.24
C PHE A 702 0.65 -7.17 -19.18
N ALA A 703 0.67 -8.48 -19.43
CA ALA A 703 -0.33 -9.20 -20.22
C ALA A 703 -1.23 -10.06 -19.30
N PRO A 704 -2.33 -9.51 -18.75
CA PRO A 704 -3.14 -10.19 -17.74
C PRO A 704 -3.94 -11.37 -18.28
N ASN A 705 -4.18 -11.43 -19.59
CA ASN A 705 -4.93 -12.55 -20.21
C ASN A 705 -4.02 -13.63 -20.83
N ASN A 706 -2.71 -13.48 -20.69
CA ASN A 706 -1.71 -14.49 -21.06
C ASN A 706 -0.54 -14.43 -20.09
N LEU A 707 -0.74 -14.92 -18.87
CA LEU A 707 0.23 -14.78 -17.80
C LEU A 707 1.62 -15.35 -18.14
N PRO A 708 1.75 -16.52 -18.85
CA PRO A 708 3.05 -17.05 -19.24
C PRO A 708 3.89 -16.10 -20.10
N GLN A 709 3.27 -15.28 -21.00
CA GLN A 709 4.06 -14.40 -21.88
C GLN A 709 4.89 -13.35 -21.11
N ASN A 710 4.52 -13.03 -19.88
CA ASN A 710 5.21 -12.02 -19.07
C ASN A 710 6.66 -12.43 -18.73
N ALA A 711 7.03 -13.71 -18.89
CA ALA A 711 8.42 -14.16 -18.75
C ALA A 711 9.36 -13.52 -19.79
N GLU A 712 8.85 -13.09 -20.97
CA GLU A 712 9.66 -12.40 -21.98
C GLU A 712 9.85 -10.89 -21.71
N THR A 713 9.05 -10.31 -20.82
CA THR A 713 9.02 -8.86 -20.57
C THR A 713 9.41 -8.47 -19.15
N SER A 714 9.71 -9.43 -18.28
CA SER A 714 10.02 -9.20 -16.88
C SER A 714 11.11 -10.13 -16.36
N VAL A 715 11.51 -9.92 -15.12
CA VAL A 715 12.47 -10.73 -14.36
C VAL A 715 11.85 -11.14 -13.03
N ASP A 716 12.46 -12.13 -12.36
CA ASP A 716 12.12 -12.52 -11.00
C ASP A 716 12.53 -11.44 -9.97
N ARG A 717 12.27 -11.71 -8.69
CA ARG A 717 12.61 -10.78 -7.60
C ARG A 717 14.12 -10.47 -7.51
N ASP A 718 14.96 -11.40 -7.93
CA ASP A 718 16.43 -11.24 -7.90
C ASP A 718 17.01 -10.69 -9.23
N GLY A 719 16.14 -10.28 -10.17
CA GLY A 719 16.57 -9.70 -11.44
C GLY A 719 16.99 -10.72 -12.48
N ASN A 720 16.66 -12.02 -12.29
CA ASN A 720 16.97 -13.08 -13.22
C ASN A 720 15.81 -13.37 -14.17
N SER A 721 16.15 -13.79 -15.38
CA SER A 721 15.16 -14.33 -16.31
C SER A 721 14.56 -15.63 -15.78
N PHE A 722 13.27 -15.84 -16.06
CA PHE A 722 12.56 -17.07 -15.70
C PHE A 722 11.81 -17.65 -16.90
N SER A 723 11.33 -18.87 -16.78
CA SER A 723 10.47 -19.52 -17.77
C SER A 723 9.05 -19.67 -17.22
N ALA A 724 8.07 -19.58 -18.10
CA ALA A 724 6.67 -19.74 -17.76
C ALA A 724 5.92 -20.52 -18.84
N LYS A 725 5.15 -21.52 -18.41
CA LYS A 725 4.33 -22.39 -19.24
C LYS A 725 3.10 -22.86 -18.45
N SER A 726 1.97 -22.96 -19.10
CA SER A 726 0.81 -23.69 -18.57
C SER A 726 0.22 -24.60 -19.65
N ASP A 727 -0.01 -25.85 -19.29
CA ASP A 727 -0.68 -26.84 -20.15
C ASP A 727 -2.20 -26.90 -19.91
N LYS A 728 -2.72 -26.03 -18.98
CA LYS A 728 -4.12 -26.03 -18.56
C LYS A 728 -4.99 -25.18 -19.49
N PRO A 729 -6.29 -25.46 -19.61
CA PRO A 729 -7.23 -24.54 -20.26
C PRO A 729 -7.23 -23.16 -19.58
N TRP A 730 -7.46 -22.11 -20.33
CA TRP A 730 -7.60 -20.75 -19.83
C TRP A 730 -8.90 -20.11 -20.33
N PRO A 731 -9.96 -20.09 -19.50
CA PRO A 731 -11.24 -19.50 -19.89
C PRO A 731 -11.20 -17.99 -20.04
N GLY A 732 -10.12 -17.38 -19.61
CA GLY A 732 -9.97 -15.92 -19.59
C GLY A 732 -10.04 -15.33 -18.18
N VAL A 733 -9.75 -14.04 -18.09
CA VAL A 733 -9.74 -13.25 -16.87
C VAL A 733 -11.05 -12.45 -16.76
N TYR A 734 -11.64 -12.41 -15.57
CA TYR A 734 -12.81 -11.55 -15.29
C TYR A 734 -12.40 -10.09 -15.12
N GLY A 735 -11.24 -9.83 -14.53
CA GLY A 735 -10.77 -8.48 -14.31
C GLY A 735 -9.32 -8.34 -13.87
N LEU A 736 -8.92 -7.09 -13.75
CA LEU A 736 -7.61 -6.63 -13.28
C LEU A 736 -7.81 -5.62 -12.17
N SER A 737 -7.02 -5.74 -11.10
CA SER A 737 -7.07 -4.82 -9.96
C SER A 737 -5.65 -4.43 -9.52
N GLY A 738 -5.43 -3.14 -9.28
CA GLY A 738 -4.23 -2.63 -8.64
C GLY A 738 -4.44 -2.49 -7.13
N GLN A 739 -3.47 -2.91 -6.32
CA GLN A 739 -3.57 -2.91 -4.87
C GLN A 739 -2.58 -1.92 -4.25
N LEU A 740 -3.05 -1.13 -3.29
CA LEU A 740 -2.19 -0.33 -2.43
C LEU A 740 -2.40 -0.74 -0.97
N TRP A 741 -1.48 -1.55 -0.44
CA TRP A 741 -1.36 -1.83 0.98
C TRP A 741 -0.67 -0.66 1.67
N SER A 742 -1.04 -0.35 2.92
CA SER A 742 -0.68 0.94 3.52
C SER A 742 0.27 0.88 4.72
N GLU A 743 0.97 -0.25 4.96
CA GLU A 743 1.91 -0.38 6.09
C GLU A 743 2.99 0.72 6.08
N ALA A 744 3.55 1.03 4.91
CA ALA A 744 4.54 2.08 4.73
C ALA A 744 3.96 3.40 4.18
N VAL A 745 2.63 3.47 3.99
CA VAL A 745 1.92 4.61 3.41
C VAL A 745 1.18 5.36 4.51
N ARG A 746 1.81 6.39 5.09
CA ARG A 746 1.34 7.06 6.30
C ARG A 746 0.69 8.43 6.07
N THR A 747 0.61 8.92 4.84
CA THR A 747 -0.02 10.21 4.51
C THR A 747 -0.85 10.13 3.24
N ASP A 748 -1.83 11.00 3.08
CA ASP A 748 -2.66 11.10 1.89
C ASP A 748 -1.84 11.39 0.62
N ASP A 749 -0.85 12.30 0.71
CA ASP A 749 0.07 12.56 -0.40
C ASP A 749 0.87 11.31 -0.79
N LYS A 750 1.20 10.45 0.19
CA LYS A 750 1.90 9.19 -0.08
C LYS A 750 0.98 8.17 -0.78
N VAL A 751 -0.32 8.14 -0.47
CA VAL A 751 -1.31 7.35 -1.22
C VAL A 751 -1.26 7.73 -2.70
N GLU A 752 -1.36 9.02 -2.98
CA GLU A 752 -1.35 9.52 -4.37
C GLU A 752 0.00 9.31 -5.06
N TYR A 753 1.11 9.51 -4.33
CA TYR A 753 2.45 9.20 -4.82
C TYR A 753 2.59 7.73 -5.24
N MET A 754 2.08 6.80 -4.43
CA MET A 754 2.20 5.37 -4.70
C MET A 754 1.25 4.90 -5.81
N LEU A 755 0.05 5.48 -5.93
CA LEU A 755 -0.93 5.12 -6.95
C LEU A 755 -0.65 5.79 -8.30
N PHE A 756 -0.24 7.06 -8.31
CA PHE A 756 -0.11 7.82 -9.56
C PHE A 756 1.37 8.08 -9.92
N PRO A 757 1.72 7.90 -11.21
CA PRO A 757 0.82 7.65 -12.35
C PRO A 757 0.55 6.17 -12.67
N ARG A 758 0.93 5.17 -11.83
CA ARG A 758 0.78 3.71 -12.11
C ARG A 758 -0.65 3.25 -12.37
N ILE A 759 -1.65 3.95 -11.85
CA ILE A 759 -3.06 3.66 -12.12
C ILE A 759 -3.41 3.88 -13.62
N LEU A 760 -2.69 4.73 -14.35
CA LEU A 760 -2.94 4.99 -15.77
C LEU A 760 -2.61 3.77 -16.64
N PRO A 761 -1.42 3.15 -16.57
CA PRO A 761 -1.16 1.91 -17.31
C PRO A 761 -2.01 0.73 -16.82
N LEU A 762 -2.41 0.68 -15.54
CA LEU A 762 -3.40 -0.27 -15.06
C LEU A 762 -4.72 -0.14 -15.82
N ALA A 763 -5.25 1.09 -15.90
CA ALA A 763 -6.49 1.40 -16.63
C ALA A 763 -6.38 1.04 -18.10
N GLU A 764 -5.23 1.35 -18.73
CA GLU A 764 -4.93 1.00 -20.12
C GLU A 764 -5.00 -0.52 -20.33
N ARG A 765 -4.35 -1.32 -19.48
CA ARG A 765 -4.37 -2.80 -19.60
C ARG A 765 -5.73 -3.41 -19.29
N ALA A 766 -6.49 -2.85 -18.36
CA ALA A 766 -7.82 -3.32 -18.02
C ALA A 766 -8.87 -2.97 -19.11
N TRP A 767 -8.64 -1.90 -19.87
CA TRP A 767 -9.57 -1.43 -20.92
C TRP A 767 -9.21 -1.93 -22.31
N HIS A 768 -7.92 -1.88 -22.68
CA HIS A 768 -7.42 -2.12 -24.03
C HIS A 768 -6.50 -3.33 -24.12
N LYS A 769 -6.68 -4.16 -25.15
CA LYS A 769 -5.72 -5.22 -25.52
C LYS A 769 -4.69 -4.67 -26.50
N ALA A 770 -3.42 -4.67 -26.11
CA ALA A 770 -2.36 -4.16 -26.96
C ALA A 770 -2.03 -5.11 -28.13
N GLN A 771 -1.48 -4.57 -29.23
CA GLN A 771 -1.08 -5.37 -30.40
C GLN A 771 0.13 -6.31 -30.15
N TRP A 772 0.87 -6.10 -29.08
CA TRP A 772 1.99 -6.95 -28.67
C TRP A 772 1.56 -8.07 -27.71
N GLU A 773 0.33 -8.03 -27.17
CA GLU A 773 -0.23 -9.10 -26.36
C GLU A 773 -0.65 -10.28 -27.25
N ASN A 774 -0.06 -11.44 -27.00
CA ASN A 774 -0.42 -12.69 -27.68
C ASN A 774 -1.64 -13.34 -27.04
N ASP A 775 -2.44 -14.05 -27.83
CA ASP A 775 -3.46 -14.93 -27.29
C ASP A 775 -2.82 -16.09 -26.54
N TYR A 776 -3.46 -16.50 -25.43
CA TYR A 776 -3.02 -17.63 -24.67
C TYR A 776 -3.03 -18.91 -25.52
N GLN A 777 -1.95 -19.69 -25.41
CA GLN A 777 -1.85 -21.02 -26.03
C GLN A 777 -1.35 -22.02 -24.99
N SER A 778 -2.20 -23.01 -24.67
CA SER A 778 -1.83 -24.11 -23.79
C SER A 778 -0.56 -24.81 -24.30
N GLY A 779 0.38 -25.06 -23.44
CA GLY A 779 1.64 -25.71 -23.76
C GLY A 779 2.73 -24.81 -24.35
N ARG A 780 2.45 -23.55 -24.67
CA ARG A 780 3.49 -22.62 -25.13
C ARG A 780 4.35 -22.19 -23.95
N GLU A 781 5.65 -22.40 -24.08
CA GLU A 781 6.63 -21.94 -23.10
C GLU A 781 7.25 -20.62 -23.53
N TYR A 782 7.28 -19.66 -22.60
CA TYR A 782 7.95 -18.38 -22.72
C TYR A 782 9.17 -18.36 -21.82
N ILE A 783 10.33 -17.95 -22.33
CA ILE A 783 11.60 -17.97 -21.60
C ILE A 783 12.26 -16.60 -21.77
N GLY A 784 12.45 -15.87 -20.66
CA GLY A 784 13.11 -14.58 -20.65
C GLY A 784 14.50 -14.63 -21.30
N GLY A 785 14.75 -13.73 -22.25
CA GLY A 785 16.01 -13.64 -23.00
C GLY A 785 16.26 -14.75 -24.04
N LYS A 786 15.31 -15.70 -24.21
CA LYS A 786 15.46 -16.81 -25.20
C LYS A 786 14.36 -16.87 -26.23
N THR A 787 13.08 -16.84 -25.82
CA THR A 787 11.96 -16.78 -26.75
C THR A 787 11.66 -15.35 -27.17
N GLN A 788 11.00 -15.16 -28.31
CA GLN A 788 10.72 -13.85 -28.91
C GLN A 788 9.32 -13.83 -29.53
N TYR A 789 8.33 -14.34 -28.81
CA TYR A 789 6.93 -14.31 -29.27
C TYR A 789 6.31 -12.93 -29.07
N VAL A 790 6.78 -12.17 -28.07
CA VAL A 790 6.37 -10.78 -27.85
C VAL A 790 7.19 -9.84 -28.70
N SER A 791 6.53 -9.03 -29.55
CA SER A 791 7.21 -8.02 -30.34
C SER A 791 7.70 -6.87 -29.46
N GLN A 792 8.99 -6.88 -29.12
CA GLN A 792 9.64 -5.83 -28.31
C GLN A 792 9.54 -4.46 -28.98
N GLN A 793 9.59 -4.40 -30.33
CA GLN A 793 9.43 -3.13 -31.05
C GLN A 793 8.03 -2.56 -30.89
N LYS A 794 6.97 -3.37 -31.05
CA LYS A 794 5.59 -2.90 -30.86
C LYS A 794 5.34 -2.47 -29.41
N LEU A 795 5.89 -3.19 -28.42
CA LEU A 795 5.81 -2.82 -27.02
C LEU A 795 6.51 -1.47 -26.77
N ALA A 796 7.71 -1.26 -27.31
CA ALA A 796 8.45 -0.02 -27.15
C ALA A 796 7.75 1.17 -27.83
N ASP A 797 7.20 0.99 -29.02
CA ASP A 797 6.48 2.03 -29.74
C ASP A 797 5.17 2.41 -29.00
N ASP A 798 4.44 1.43 -28.49
CA ASP A 798 3.23 1.63 -27.71
C ASP A 798 3.52 2.32 -26.35
N TRP A 799 4.61 1.93 -25.67
CA TRP A 799 5.08 2.63 -24.49
C TRP A 799 5.45 4.09 -24.78
N ASN A 800 6.19 4.37 -25.85
CA ASN A 800 6.55 5.73 -26.23
C ASN A 800 5.31 6.61 -26.48
N ARG A 801 4.30 6.06 -27.15
CA ARG A 801 3.00 6.71 -27.33
C ARG A 801 2.35 7.01 -25.98
N PHE A 802 2.19 6.00 -25.14
CA PHE A 802 1.54 6.13 -23.84
C PHE A 802 2.27 7.14 -22.95
N ALA A 803 3.59 7.02 -22.77
CA ALA A 803 4.38 7.91 -21.93
C ALA A 803 4.35 9.37 -22.44
N THR A 804 4.30 9.58 -23.77
CA THR A 804 4.17 10.93 -24.33
C THR A 804 2.81 11.53 -24.00
N ILE A 805 1.72 10.76 -24.11
CA ILE A 805 0.37 11.23 -23.75
C ILE A 805 0.31 11.57 -22.25
N VAL A 806 0.81 10.67 -21.41
CA VAL A 806 0.86 10.90 -19.96
C VAL A 806 1.64 12.17 -19.63
N GLY A 807 2.86 12.32 -20.13
CA GLY A 807 3.69 13.50 -19.87
C GLY A 807 3.10 14.80 -20.36
N GLN A 808 2.58 14.84 -21.60
CA GLN A 808 2.12 16.08 -22.20
C GLN A 808 0.67 16.46 -21.86
N LYS A 809 -0.17 15.48 -21.51
CA LYS A 809 -1.60 15.70 -21.24
C LYS A 809 -1.99 15.36 -19.80
N GLU A 810 -1.78 14.11 -19.39
CA GLU A 810 -2.40 13.63 -18.15
C GLU A 810 -1.75 14.18 -16.88
N LEU A 811 -0.42 14.37 -16.83
CA LEU A 811 0.23 14.98 -15.67
C LEU A 811 -0.26 16.41 -15.43
N ARG A 812 -0.51 17.21 -16.50
CA ARG A 812 -1.11 18.56 -16.39
C ARG A 812 -2.53 18.52 -15.84
N ARG A 813 -3.31 17.48 -16.18
CA ARG A 813 -4.67 17.27 -15.68
C ARG A 813 -4.66 16.83 -14.21
N LEU A 814 -3.71 15.98 -13.84
CA LEU A 814 -3.49 15.57 -12.45
C LEU A 814 -3.06 16.76 -11.59
N ASP A 815 -2.19 17.67 -12.09
CA ASP A 815 -1.86 18.93 -11.40
C ASP A 815 -3.12 19.76 -11.12
N ARG A 816 -4.00 19.96 -12.13
CA ARG A 816 -5.26 20.70 -11.96
C ARG A 816 -6.26 20.01 -11.03
N ALA A 817 -6.19 18.68 -10.93
CA ALA A 817 -6.99 17.89 -10.00
C ALA A 817 -6.42 17.88 -8.58
N GLY A 818 -5.24 18.47 -8.35
CA GLY A 818 -4.58 18.51 -7.04
C GLY A 818 -4.03 17.15 -6.59
N VAL A 819 -3.69 16.26 -7.52
CA VAL A 819 -3.14 14.93 -7.21
C VAL A 819 -1.64 15.01 -6.97
N ALA A 820 -1.18 14.51 -5.83
CA ALA A 820 0.24 14.47 -5.46
C ALA A 820 0.98 13.27 -6.07
N TYR A 821 0.84 13.06 -7.40
CA TYR A 821 1.47 11.96 -8.11
C TYR A 821 3.01 11.98 -8.00
N ARG A 822 3.65 10.81 -8.16
CA ARG A 822 5.11 10.69 -8.21
C ARG A 822 5.68 11.41 -9.42
N ILE A 823 6.60 12.32 -9.16
CA ILE A 823 7.42 12.94 -10.21
C ILE A 823 8.69 12.10 -10.34
N PRO A 824 8.95 11.44 -11.49
CA PRO A 824 10.13 10.63 -11.66
C PRO A 824 11.41 11.46 -11.56
N VAL A 825 12.45 10.87 -10.98
CA VAL A 825 13.77 11.50 -10.92
C VAL A 825 14.41 11.47 -12.32
N PRO A 826 15.06 12.54 -12.79
CA PRO A 826 15.75 12.51 -14.06
C PRO A 826 16.90 11.50 -14.11
N GLY A 827 17.15 10.92 -15.27
CA GLY A 827 18.42 10.29 -15.58
C GLY A 827 19.46 11.35 -15.98
N ALA A 828 20.71 11.18 -15.53
CA ALA A 828 21.75 12.13 -15.88
C ALA A 828 23.15 11.54 -15.78
N LYS A 829 24.08 12.09 -16.57
CA LYS A 829 25.54 11.85 -16.50
C LYS A 829 26.32 13.10 -16.85
N ILE A 830 27.56 13.18 -16.39
CA ILE A 830 28.51 14.20 -16.84
C ILE A 830 29.55 13.55 -17.73
N GLU A 831 29.65 13.99 -18.97
CA GLU A 831 30.58 13.48 -19.97
C GLU A 831 31.41 14.62 -20.58
N ASN A 832 32.72 14.56 -20.46
CA ASN A 832 33.64 15.64 -20.88
C ASN A 832 33.27 17.02 -20.33
N GLY A 833 32.83 17.10 -19.06
CA GLY A 833 32.39 18.33 -18.43
C GLY A 833 31.03 18.87 -18.91
N VAL A 834 30.26 18.10 -19.66
CA VAL A 834 28.93 18.45 -20.12
C VAL A 834 27.88 17.60 -19.37
N LEU A 835 26.88 18.24 -18.77
CA LEU A 835 25.75 17.55 -18.16
C LEU A 835 24.77 17.11 -19.25
N LEU A 836 24.51 15.81 -19.32
CA LEU A 836 23.47 15.22 -20.15
C LEU A 836 22.35 14.70 -19.24
N ALA A 837 21.10 15.05 -19.52
CA ALA A 837 19.96 14.60 -18.74
C ALA A 837 18.75 14.27 -19.62
N ASN A 838 17.91 13.33 -19.13
CA ASN A 838 16.66 12.93 -19.75
C ASN A 838 15.65 12.48 -18.70
N ILE A 839 14.40 12.24 -19.12
CA ILE A 839 13.33 11.84 -18.23
C ILE A 839 12.31 10.95 -18.95
N SER A 840 11.62 10.08 -18.19
CA SER A 840 10.65 9.11 -18.72
C SER A 840 9.38 9.74 -19.27
N TYR A 841 8.95 10.90 -18.74
CA TYR A 841 7.76 11.61 -19.20
C TYR A 841 8.13 12.94 -19.85
N PRO A 842 7.93 13.10 -21.15
CA PRO A 842 8.14 14.37 -21.83
C PRO A 842 7.27 15.48 -21.23
N SER A 843 7.77 16.70 -21.19
CA SER A 843 7.19 17.91 -20.60
C SER A 843 7.36 18.10 -19.07
N LEU A 844 7.95 17.17 -18.35
CA LEU A 844 8.49 17.48 -17.03
C LEU A 844 9.72 18.38 -17.16
N ILE A 845 9.83 19.34 -16.25
CA ILE A 845 10.92 20.33 -16.26
C ILE A 845 12.10 19.75 -15.50
N ILE A 846 13.24 19.56 -16.16
CA ILE A 846 14.47 19.14 -15.49
C ILE A 846 15.20 20.40 -15.01
N GLU A 847 15.62 20.40 -13.75
CA GLU A 847 16.45 21.44 -13.12
C GLU A 847 17.75 20.85 -12.59
N TYR A 848 18.81 21.65 -12.64
CA TYR A 848 20.12 21.30 -12.08
C TYR A 848 20.72 22.47 -11.31
N ALA A 849 21.62 22.17 -10.37
CA ALA A 849 22.45 23.15 -9.65
C ALA A 849 23.81 22.49 -9.31
N LEU A 850 24.84 23.28 -9.05
CA LEU A 850 26.07 22.73 -8.49
C LEU A 850 25.77 22.10 -7.10
N ALA A 851 26.52 21.07 -6.73
CA ALA A 851 26.22 20.29 -5.52
C ALA A 851 26.23 21.14 -4.22
N ASP A 852 27.04 22.18 -4.18
CA ASP A 852 27.22 23.13 -3.07
C ASP A 852 26.34 24.40 -3.19
N SER A 853 25.46 24.47 -4.17
CA SER A 853 24.61 25.65 -4.49
C SER A 853 23.13 25.28 -4.56
N ASP A 854 22.27 26.20 -4.16
CA ASP A 854 20.81 26.09 -4.37
C ASP A 854 20.30 26.96 -5.51
N ASN A 855 21.21 27.44 -6.38
CA ASN A 855 20.85 28.20 -7.57
C ASN A 855 20.42 27.25 -8.71
N TRP A 856 19.14 26.86 -8.71
CA TRP A 856 18.55 25.96 -9.69
C TRP A 856 18.37 26.61 -11.06
N GLN A 857 18.80 25.92 -12.09
CA GLN A 857 18.67 26.32 -13.50
C GLN A 857 17.90 25.26 -14.27
N VAL A 858 17.09 25.69 -15.24
CA VAL A 858 16.37 24.77 -16.13
C VAL A 858 17.35 24.17 -17.13
N TYR A 859 17.32 22.85 -17.24
CA TYR A 859 18.12 22.08 -18.21
C TYR A 859 17.50 22.16 -19.60
N SER A 860 18.33 22.32 -20.63
CA SER A 860 17.94 22.22 -22.04
C SER A 860 18.79 21.14 -22.75
N ALA A 861 18.12 20.17 -23.37
CA ALA A 861 18.77 19.16 -24.17
C ALA A 861 19.40 19.73 -25.46
N ASP A 862 18.86 20.81 -26.02
CA ASP A 862 19.38 21.48 -27.22
C ASP A 862 20.67 22.28 -26.92
N ASN A 863 20.88 22.67 -25.67
CA ASN A 863 22.08 23.37 -25.22
C ASN A 863 22.53 22.83 -23.86
N PRO A 864 23.11 21.62 -23.80
CA PRO A 864 23.53 20.98 -22.56
C PRO A 864 24.60 21.83 -21.83
N PRO A 865 24.43 22.09 -20.53
CA PRO A 865 25.33 22.96 -19.79
C PRO A 865 26.69 22.31 -19.57
N LYS A 866 27.76 23.14 -19.68
CA LYS A 866 29.08 22.77 -19.16
C LYS A 866 29.10 22.99 -17.66
N VAL A 867 29.57 21.98 -16.94
CA VAL A 867 29.65 21.97 -15.48
C VAL A 867 31.06 21.62 -15.02
N ASN A 868 31.47 22.14 -13.87
CA ASN A 868 32.71 21.79 -13.23
C ASN A 868 32.43 21.30 -11.81
N GLY A 869 32.53 20.01 -11.60
CA GLY A 869 32.18 19.35 -10.34
C GLY A 869 30.83 18.62 -10.36
N ASN A 870 30.45 18.11 -9.20
CA ASN A 870 29.19 17.40 -9.00
C ASN A 870 27.98 18.34 -9.11
N VAL A 871 26.86 17.84 -9.61
CA VAL A 871 25.62 18.60 -9.72
C VAL A 871 24.48 17.89 -9.00
N LYS A 872 23.57 18.68 -8.44
CA LYS A 872 22.24 18.24 -8.02
C LYS A 872 21.29 18.26 -9.21
N ILE A 873 20.41 17.26 -9.31
CA ILE A 873 19.39 17.19 -10.34
C ILE A 873 18.03 16.84 -9.75
N ARG A 874 16.97 17.44 -10.30
CA ARG A 874 15.56 17.11 -9.99
C ARG A 874 14.66 17.37 -11.19
N ALA A 875 13.45 16.84 -11.15
CA ALA A 875 12.38 17.24 -12.07
C ALA A 875 11.29 17.98 -11.33
N LYS A 876 10.60 18.87 -12.07
CA LYS A 876 9.39 19.55 -11.58
C LYS A 876 8.15 19.10 -12.36
N SER A 877 7.00 19.20 -11.68
CA SER A 877 5.69 19.04 -12.31
C SER A 877 5.50 20.07 -13.44
N PRO A 878 4.62 19.79 -14.42
CA PRO A 878 4.38 20.73 -15.52
C PRO A 878 3.93 22.12 -15.09
N ASP A 879 3.26 22.26 -13.93
CA ASP A 879 2.87 23.54 -13.35
C ASP A 879 4.01 24.21 -12.51
N GLY A 880 5.11 23.50 -12.31
CA GLY A 880 6.27 23.97 -11.54
C GLY A 880 6.09 23.95 -10.02
N ALA A 881 4.94 23.50 -9.50
CA ALA A 881 4.62 23.59 -8.07
C ALA A 881 5.33 22.54 -7.21
N ARG A 882 5.54 21.34 -7.73
CA ARG A 882 6.13 20.19 -7.01
C ARG A 882 7.42 19.73 -7.68
N ALA A 883 8.28 19.09 -6.92
CA ALA A 883 9.55 18.54 -7.43
C ALA A 883 9.74 17.08 -7.01
N SER A 884 10.51 16.34 -7.81
CA SER A 884 11.05 15.03 -7.42
C SER A 884 12.07 15.17 -6.28
N ARG A 885 12.46 14.03 -5.68
CA ARG A 885 13.66 14.03 -4.85
C ARG A 885 14.88 14.50 -5.65
N VAL A 886 15.84 15.05 -4.92
CA VAL A 886 17.13 15.49 -5.48
C VAL A 886 18.10 14.33 -5.49
N GLU A 887 18.85 14.16 -6.58
CA GLU A 887 19.98 13.24 -6.64
C GLU A 887 21.27 13.95 -7.08
N ILE A 888 22.41 13.37 -6.71
CA ILE A 888 23.73 13.89 -7.03
C ILE A 888 24.28 13.14 -8.24
N VAL A 889 24.68 13.89 -9.26
CA VAL A 889 25.41 13.39 -10.42
C VAL A 889 26.88 13.70 -10.21
N THR A 890 27.71 12.67 -10.09
CA THR A 890 29.15 12.80 -9.87
C THR A 890 29.89 13.00 -11.18
N GLN A 891 30.80 13.95 -11.19
CA GLN A 891 31.78 14.11 -12.26
C GLN A 891 32.87 13.03 -12.06
N LYS A 892 33.02 12.13 -13.03
CA LYS A 892 34.09 11.12 -13.06
C LYS A 892 35.36 11.68 -13.64
#